data_da7ff95851c059685e9c57ab8020a5c8
#
_entry.id   da7ff95851c059685e9c57ab8020a5c8
#
_cell.length_a   1.000
_cell.length_b   1.000
_cell.length_c   1.000
_cell.angle_alpha   90.00
_cell.angle_beta   90.00
_cell.angle_gamma   90.00
#
_symmetry.space_group_name_H-M   'P 1'
#
loop_
_entity.id
_entity.type
_entity.pdbx_description
1 polymer ?
#
loop_
_entity_poly.entity_id
_entity_poly.type
_entity_poly.pdbx_seq_one_letter_code
_entity_poly.pdbx_strand_id
1 'polypeptide(L)'
;MWENKLQDEVQKLLPIGAKLVGAQAKGALDDSPSPFIQLSDLDGDGEKELAAIYRWVGETFLTVWKKGQDGWYAVQTLSSRKAAIRHFQTAPVTGRKKAQLIIGWRLAGEDALAGASNMTEGSDPLREDMAAQPAALAVYEWTPRGLVNRVGSLLSFEEIEVDDLPSVAGGDGVHEIILWQREPGVAGGPHANIYKWNGSELSLANDRYPAFFQQLAASLQEKTQEEPGSTQLWYQLARAQQKAGQPAQAVATLATAVKFGPSAKQEWEGFIRLIRRELESRAMAALFPASVKTAEGVKWGYIDGSGRFVIQPHYEYAEDFQQNGLAIVQMNNRSGLINKLGSFVVSPVYQSIAPFSEGRAAVIDDRGFRVIDEKGKILTPQAYSYIGTYKEGRALFNKTDAQGRSAYGYLDRDGREAIGAQYLAATDFQDGKAVVQVREGEYALIDTSGRILQTYPYASVGPLGDGLLAFARTADGPKGYLDESGRVVIEPQYSVALPFEDGRAIVNASADFTQNQYGLIDKTGAYLIPPEYNDLELLGEGRVALGKAIDPNRPYLGSTYAIADADGPILTDFLYENVGRYKEGVASVSDGRSTFFIDRRGQRVSNLPIVPGSGTLTLMGELVKADVDQRVSYYDRNGKRVWQQNTIIPLREPYRIVEHKYAPNKNYLVYYPEIKGIANRAAREAVNNRLKELSQVKPIDPNAQLDYSYSGDFAVAFFRKQLVELELTGYNFPFGAAHGMPTRIYVPIDLVSGRIYSLKDLFKPGSDYVRVLSELVGNQIRTNPEYSYVFPDSYKGISPDQPFYVKADALYLYFAPYEIAPYAAGFPTFRIPFSEISGIIDESGEFWRSFH
;
A
#
# COMPACT_ATOMS: atom_id res chain seq x y z
N MET A 1 -12.73 -12.13 -45.87
CA MET A 1 -11.94 -12.46 -47.11
C MET A 1 -10.69 -13.32 -46.75
N TRP A 2 -9.99 -13.07 -45.65
CA TRP A 2 -8.83 -13.85 -45.21
C TRP A 2 -9.26 -15.20 -44.59
N GLU A 3 -10.34 -15.23 -43.81
CA GLU A 3 -10.90 -16.44 -43.19
C GLU A 3 -11.36 -17.47 -44.20
N ASN A 4 -12.00 -17.07 -45.28
CA ASN A 4 -12.45 -18.00 -46.32
C ASN A 4 -11.26 -18.66 -47.04
N LYS A 5 -10.13 -17.92 -47.23
CA LYS A 5 -8.91 -18.52 -47.83
C LYS A 5 -8.28 -19.57 -46.91
N LEU A 6 -8.26 -19.28 -45.58
CA LEU A 6 -7.71 -20.20 -44.59
C LEU A 6 -8.58 -21.47 -44.49
N GLN A 7 -9.89 -21.31 -44.54
CA GLN A 7 -10.83 -22.43 -44.55
C GLN A 7 -10.61 -23.33 -45.76
N ASP A 8 -10.45 -22.74 -46.95
CA ASP A 8 -10.18 -23.49 -48.18
C ASP A 8 -8.82 -24.20 -48.16
N GLU A 9 -7.80 -23.61 -47.54
CA GLU A 9 -6.50 -24.27 -47.33
C GLU A 9 -6.65 -25.46 -46.38
N VAL A 10 -7.29 -25.25 -45.22
CA VAL A 10 -7.52 -26.33 -44.25
C VAL A 10 -8.32 -27.49 -44.87
N GLN A 11 -9.37 -27.20 -45.64
CA GLN A 11 -10.18 -28.25 -46.29
C GLN A 11 -9.38 -29.15 -47.21
N LYS A 12 -8.32 -28.63 -47.84
CA LYS A 12 -7.41 -29.43 -48.69
C LYS A 12 -6.49 -30.36 -47.90
N LEU A 13 -6.25 -30.02 -46.61
CA LEU A 13 -5.40 -30.81 -45.71
C LEU A 13 -6.18 -31.93 -45.01
N LEU A 14 -7.51 -31.88 -45.05
CA LEU A 14 -8.34 -32.87 -44.37
C LEU A 14 -8.50 -34.19 -45.15
N PRO A 15 -8.70 -35.32 -44.43
CA PRO A 15 -9.04 -36.59 -45.08
C PRO A 15 -10.31 -36.44 -45.94
N ILE A 16 -10.37 -37.27 -47.02
CA ILE A 16 -11.55 -37.28 -47.91
C ILE A 16 -12.80 -37.63 -47.10
N GLY A 17 -13.82 -36.77 -47.22
CA GLY A 17 -15.08 -36.90 -46.50
C GLY A 17 -15.09 -36.29 -45.08
N ALA A 18 -13.99 -35.70 -44.60
CA ALA A 18 -13.96 -34.96 -43.35
C ALA A 18 -14.68 -33.61 -43.46
N LYS A 19 -15.36 -33.20 -42.42
CA LYS A 19 -16.08 -31.90 -42.33
C LYS A 19 -15.58 -31.08 -41.15
N LEU A 20 -15.26 -29.82 -41.38
CA LEU A 20 -14.90 -28.87 -40.33
C LEU A 20 -16.06 -28.73 -39.33
N VAL A 21 -15.71 -28.61 -38.05
CA VAL A 21 -16.63 -28.31 -36.96
C VAL A 21 -16.55 -26.82 -36.66
N GLY A 22 -17.65 -26.20 -36.31
CA GLY A 22 -17.69 -24.77 -35.98
C GLY A 22 -18.76 -24.42 -34.93
N ALA A 23 -18.71 -23.23 -34.39
CA ALA A 23 -19.71 -22.70 -33.48
C ALA A 23 -20.72 -21.82 -34.24
N GLN A 24 -21.99 -21.88 -33.84
CA GLN A 24 -22.98 -20.88 -34.26
C GLN A 24 -22.73 -19.56 -33.50
N ALA A 25 -22.53 -18.47 -34.22
CA ALA A 25 -22.40 -17.15 -33.61
C ALA A 25 -23.75 -16.69 -33.03
N LYS A 26 -23.80 -16.32 -31.74
CA LYS A 26 -24.99 -15.70 -31.14
C LYS A 26 -25.33 -14.41 -31.91
N GLY A 27 -26.45 -14.36 -32.60
CA GLY A 27 -26.96 -13.14 -33.26
C GLY A 27 -26.51 -12.90 -34.70
N ALA A 28 -25.85 -13.81 -35.38
CA ALA A 28 -25.54 -13.69 -36.79
C ALA A 28 -26.79 -13.96 -37.66
N LEU A 29 -26.99 -13.12 -38.69
CA LEU A 29 -28.07 -13.26 -39.67
C LEU A 29 -27.80 -14.41 -40.68
N ASP A 30 -26.66 -15.08 -40.60
CA ASP A 30 -26.24 -16.17 -41.46
C ASP A 30 -26.06 -17.43 -40.61
N ASP A 31 -26.79 -18.49 -40.94
CA ASP A 31 -26.84 -19.78 -40.25
C ASP A 31 -25.56 -20.66 -40.41
N SER A 32 -24.53 -20.16 -41.06
CA SER A 32 -23.30 -20.90 -41.31
C SER A 32 -22.37 -20.88 -40.06
N PRO A 33 -22.07 -22.02 -39.40
CA PRO A 33 -21.18 -22.04 -38.25
C PRO A 33 -19.76 -21.65 -38.64
N SER A 34 -19.15 -20.71 -37.92
CA SER A 34 -17.72 -20.36 -38.08
C SER A 34 -16.85 -21.56 -37.70
N PRO A 35 -15.98 -22.05 -38.60
CA PRO A 35 -15.19 -23.25 -38.36
C PRO A 35 -14.15 -23.01 -37.25
N PHE A 36 -13.88 -24.03 -36.44
CA PHE A 36 -12.83 -24.02 -35.43
C PHE A 36 -11.45 -24.21 -36.08
N ILE A 37 -10.88 -23.09 -36.52
CA ILE A 37 -9.53 -23.00 -37.09
C ILE A 37 -8.76 -21.91 -36.34
N GLN A 38 -7.51 -22.21 -35.96
CA GLN A 38 -6.63 -21.28 -35.27
C GLN A 38 -5.24 -21.29 -35.94
N LEU A 39 -4.61 -20.12 -36.02
CA LEU A 39 -3.25 -19.93 -36.53
C LEU A 39 -2.44 -19.17 -35.51
N SER A 40 -1.56 -19.86 -34.77
CA SER A 40 -0.79 -19.31 -33.64
C SER A 40 0.54 -20.01 -33.50
N ASP A 41 1.52 -19.31 -32.93
CA ASP A 41 2.80 -19.88 -32.52
C ASP A 41 2.58 -20.74 -31.26
N LEU A 42 2.50 -22.06 -31.46
CA LEU A 42 2.19 -23.03 -30.41
C LEU A 42 3.44 -23.62 -29.76
N ASP A 43 4.57 -23.62 -30.45
CA ASP A 43 5.82 -24.21 -29.93
C ASP A 43 6.86 -23.15 -29.55
N GLY A 44 6.67 -21.88 -29.87
CA GLY A 44 7.50 -20.74 -29.47
C GLY A 44 8.69 -20.52 -30.39
N ASP A 45 8.69 -21.03 -31.60
CA ASP A 45 9.77 -20.84 -32.58
C ASP A 45 9.60 -19.55 -33.43
N GLY A 46 8.48 -18.83 -33.27
CA GLY A 46 8.12 -17.60 -33.97
C GLY A 46 7.35 -17.80 -35.28
N GLU A 47 7.27 -19.02 -35.79
CA GLU A 47 6.39 -19.40 -36.91
C GLU A 47 5.02 -19.82 -36.35
N LYS A 48 3.99 -19.73 -37.18
CA LYS A 48 2.62 -20.06 -36.74
C LYS A 48 2.21 -21.43 -37.22
N GLU A 49 1.76 -22.26 -36.27
CA GLU A 49 1.10 -23.53 -36.56
C GLU A 49 -0.40 -23.31 -36.84
N LEU A 50 -0.93 -24.15 -37.68
CA LEU A 50 -2.34 -24.24 -37.98
C LEU A 50 -2.98 -25.36 -37.18
N ALA A 51 -4.04 -25.05 -36.44
CA ALA A 51 -4.83 -26.03 -35.68
C ALA A 51 -6.29 -25.99 -36.14
N ALA A 52 -6.88 -27.13 -36.40
CA ALA A 52 -8.28 -27.23 -36.78
C ALA A 52 -9.00 -28.43 -36.17
N ILE A 53 -10.30 -28.28 -36.00
CA ILE A 53 -11.19 -29.32 -35.51
C ILE A 53 -12.15 -29.75 -36.61
N TYR A 54 -12.19 -31.05 -36.88
CA TYR A 54 -13.06 -31.62 -37.90
C TYR A 54 -13.67 -32.96 -37.46
N ARG A 55 -14.76 -33.36 -38.12
CA ARG A 55 -15.40 -34.65 -37.96
C ARG A 55 -15.06 -35.55 -39.14
N TRP A 56 -14.67 -36.80 -38.87
CA TRP A 56 -14.36 -37.78 -39.84
C TRP A 56 -14.70 -39.20 -39.33
N VAL A 57 -15.43 -40.00 -40.11
CA VAL A 57 -15.84 -41.39 -39.74
C VAL A 57 -16.47 -41.49 -38.33
N GLY A 58 -17.32 -40.52 -38.00
CA GLY A 58 -18.03 -40.48 -36.68
C GLY A 58 -17.25 -39.99 -35.50
N GLU A 59 -15.97 -39.67 -35.66
CA GLU A 59 -15.10 -39.14 -34.61
C GLU A 59 -14.78 -37.65 -34.80
N THR A 60 -14.46 -36.95 -33.71
CA THR A 60 -13.98 -35.57 -33.75
C THR A 60 -12.46 -35.59 -33.61
N PHE A 61 -11.77 -34.88 -34.50
CA PHE A 61 -10.32 -34.79 -34.57
C PHE A 61 -9.90 -33.34 -34.35
N LEU A 62 -8.81 -33.17 -33.59
CA LEU A 62 -8.01 -31.95 -33.53
C LEU A 62 -6.66 -32.27 -34.16
N THR A 63 -6.31 -31.61 -35.25
CA THR A 63 -4.99 -31.76 -35.88
C THR A 63 -4.25 -30.44 -35.88
N VAL A 64 -2.95 -30.52 -35.63
CA VAL A 64 -2.01 -29.39 -35.74
C VAL A 64 -1.06 -29.66 -36.89
N TRP A 65 -0.90 -28.66 -37.77
CA TRP A 65 0.02 -28.69 -38.90
C TRP A 65 1.09 -27.64 -38.75
N LYS A 66 2.31 -27.97 -39.16
CA LYS A 66 3.40 -27.05 -39.36
C LYS A 66 3.63 -26.75 -40.83
N LYS A 67 4.13 -25.56 -41.15
CA LYS A 67 4.45 -25.15 -42.50
C LYS A 67 5.92 -25.51 -42.82
N GLY A 68 6.11 -26.42 -43.79
CA GLY A 68 7.41 -26.79 -44.32
C GLY A 68 7.70 -26.17 -45.71
N GLN A 69 8.80 -26.52 -46.29
CA GLN A 69 9.18 -26.02 -47.67
C GLN A 69 8.16 -26.45 -48.71
N ASP A 70 7.59 -27.65 -48.57
CA ASP A 70 6.63 -28.21 -49.53
C ASP A 70 5.15 -27.99 -49.15
N GLY A 71 4.86 -27.17 -48.14
CA GLY A 71 3.54 -26.85 -47.65
C GLY A 71 3.24 -27.36 -46.23
N TRP A 72 1.99 -27.41 -45.85
CA TRP A 72 1.55 -27.83 -44.51
C TRP A 72 1.65 -29.36 -44.33
N TYR A 73 2.21 -29.83 -43.22
CA TYR A 73 2.25 -31.23 -42.83
C TYR A 73 1.74 -31.43 -41.41
N ALA A 74 0.96 -32.49 -41.15
CA ALA A 74 0.41 -32.78 -39.85
C ALA A 74 1.50 -33.23 -38.88
N VAL A 75 1.60 -32.57 -37.70
CA VAL A 75 2.58 -32.93 -36.68
C VAL A 75 1.97 -33.67 -35.51
N GLN A 76 0.68 -33.44 -35.24
CA GLN A 76 -0.06 -34.18 -34.22
C GLN A 76 -1.55 -34.19 -34.49
N THR A 77 -2.19 -35.31 -34.22
CA THR A 77 -3.65 -35.49 -34.28
C THR A 77 -4.13 -36.15 -32.99
N LEU A 78 -5.13 -35.53 -32.35
CA LEU A 78 -5.88 -36.09 -31.23
C LEU A 78 -7.29 -36.45 -31.74
N SER A 79 -7.89 -37.54 -31.27
CA SER A 79 -9.24 -37.92 -31.63
C SER A 79 -10.09 -38.23 -30.39
N SER A 80 -11.41 -38.02 -30.53
CA SER A 80 -12.39 -38.34 -29.50
C SER A 80 -13.67 -38.85 -30.13
N ARG A 81 -14.15 -40.03 -29.75
CA ARG A 81 -15.34 -40.65 -30.28
C ARG A 81 -16.66 -40.01 -29.86
N LYS A 82 -16.68 -39.25 -28.76
CA LYS A 82 -17.94 -38.80 -28.13
C LYS A 82 -18.00 -37.31 -27.76
N ALA A 83 -17.06 -36.48 -28.24
CA ALA A 83 -17.02 -35.10 -27.79
C ALA A 83 -17.59 -34.12 -28.84
N ALA A 84 -18.57 -33.30 -28.44
CA ALA A 84 -18.94 -32.10 -29.14
C ALA A 84 -18.12 -30.92 -28.61
N ILE A 85 -17.50 -30.17 -29.50
CA ILE A 85 -16.71 -29.00 -29.16
C ILE A 85 -17.63 -27.77 -29.06
N ARG A 86 -17.52 -26.98 -27.96
CA ARG A 86 -18.25 -25.72 -27.76
C ARG A 86 -17.38 -24.52 -27.89
N HIS A 87 -16.09 -24.64 -27.59
CA HIS A 87 -15.13 -23.55 -27.59
C HIS A 87 -13.80 -24.03 -28.15
N PHE A 88 -13.19 -23.20 -28.97
CA PHE A 88 -11.86 -23.42 -29.49
C PHE A 88 -11.14 -22.11 -29.73
N GLN A 89 -10.07 -21.86 -29.03
CA GLN A 89 -9.31 -20.63 -29.07
C GLN A 89 -7.83 -20.90 -28.78
N THR A 90 -6.94 -19.98 -29.17
CA THR A 90 -5.54 -19.99 -28.78
C THR A 90 -5.23 -18.73 -27.97
N ALA A 91 -4.49 -18.87 -26.88
CA ALA A 91 -4.00 -17.77 -26.08
C ALA A 91 -2.76 -18.17 -25.26
N PRO A 92 -1.89 -17.22 -24.86
CA PRO A 92 -0.72 -17.49 -24.02
C PRO A 92 -1.13 -17.60 -22.53
N VAL A 93 -1.55 -18.80 -22.09
CA VAL A 93 -2.04 -19.08 -20.74
C VAL A 93 -0.94 -19.56 -19.79
N THR A 94 0.01 -20.40 -20.29
CA THR A 94 1.10 -20.94 -19.47
C THR A 94 2.36 -20.09 -19.51
N GLY A 95 2.39 -19.02 -20.30
CA GLY A 95 3.50 -18.08 -20.47
C GLY A 95 3.46 -17.39 -21.83
N ARG A 96 4.15 -16.26 -21.94
CA ARG A 96 4.07 -15.32 -23.09
C ARG A 96 4.72 -15.80 -24.38
N LYS A 97 5.55 -16.85 -24.33
CA LYS A 97 6.39 -17.23 -25.47
C LYS A 97 5.65 -18.07 -26.52
N LYS A 98 4.59 -18.70 -26.15
CA LYS A 98 3.80 -19.58 -27.03
C LYS A 98 2.35 -19.62 -26.61
N ALA A 99 1.46 -19.80 -27.57
CA ALA A 99 0.05 -19.95 -27.32
C ALA A 99 -0.31 -21.40 -26.91
N GLN A 100 -1.38 -21.58 -26.16
CA GLN A 100 -1.99 -22.88 -25.86
C GLN A 100 -3.32 -23.00 -26.57
N LEU A 101 -3.72 -24.24 -26.90
CA LEU A 101 -5.03 -24.54 -27.43
C LEU A 101 -6.03 -24.70 -26.29
N ILE A 102 -7.04 -23.86 -26.23
CA ILE A 102 -8.09 -23.83 -25.21
C ILE A 102 -9.35 -24.44 -25.83
N ILE A 103 -9.82 -25.54 -25.28
CA ILE A 103 -10.91 -26.34 -25.83
C ILE A 103 -11.97 -26.58 -24.79
N GLY A 104 -13.21 -26.26 -25.11
CA GLY A 104 -14.39 -26.65 -24.34
C GLY A 104 -15.04 -27.88 -24.92
N TRP A 105 -15.00 -29.02 -24.23
CA TRP A 105 -15.58 -30.29 -24.60
C TRP A 105 -16.93 -30.48 -23.93
N ARG A 106 -17.93 -31.00 -24.70
CA ARG A 106 -19.17 -31.47 -24.13
C ARG A 106 -19.10 -33.00 -24.03
N LEU A 107 -19.28 -33.52 -22.82
CA LEU A 107 -19.36 -34.98 -22.59
C LEU A 107 -20.80 -35.45 -22.77
N ALA A 108 -21.00 -36.52 -23.52
CA ALA A 108 -22.31 -37.15 -23.70
C ALA A 108 -22.46 -38.31 -22.73
N GLY A 109 -23.49 -38.28 -21.85
CA GLY A 109 -23.92 -39.41 -21.02
C GLY A 109 -23.35 -39.54 -19.60
N GLU A 110 -23.79 -40.54 -18.84
CA GLU A 110 -23.56 -40.76 -17.40
C GLU A 110 -22.08 -40.88 -16.95
N ASP A 111 -21.14 -40.98 -17.88
CA ASP A 111 -19.70 -41.13 -17.58
C ASP A 111 -18.99 -39.83 -17.19
N ALA A 112 -19.69 -38.73 -17.00
CA ALA A 112 -19.13 -37.42 -16.62
C ALA A 112 -18.50 -37.42 -15.22
N LEU A 113 -18.64 -38.46 -14.42
CA LEU A 113 -18.16 -38.57 -13.03
C LEU A 113 -17.02 -39.60 -12.84
N ALA A 114 -16.66 -40.38 -13.85
CA ALA A 114 -15.58 -41.37 -13.74
C ALA A 114 -14.40 -40.98 -14.65
N GLY A 115 -13.32 -40.62 -14.05
CA GLY A 115 -11.99 -40.26 -14.53
C GLY A 115 -11.62 -40.52 -16.01
N ALA A 116 -10.94 -39.53 -16.52
CA ALA A 116 -10.42 -39.41 -17.89
C ALA A 116 -9.39 -40.46 -18.33
N SER A 117 -9.59 -41.74 -18.03
CA SER A 117 -8.59 -42.75 -18.35
C SER A 117 -9.09 -44.00 -19.07
N ASN A 118 -10.36 -44.22 -19.37
CA ASN A 118 -10.77 -45.36 -20.26
C ASN A 118 -12.23 -45.21 -20.74
N MET A 119 -12.45 -45.00 -22.02
CA MET A 119 -13.77 -44.97 -22.65
C MET A 119 -13.96 -46.14 -23.60
N THR A 120 -14.97 -46.99 -23.37
CA THR A 120 -15.47 -47.99 -24.26
C THR A 120 -16.95 -47.77 -24.64
N GLU A 121 -17.33 -48.25 -25.78
CA GLU A 121 -18.43 -48.04 -26.70
C GLU A 121 -19.91 -48.09 -26.22
N GLY A 122 -20.77 -47.33 -26.88
CA GLY A 122 -22.14 -47.66 -27.32
C GLY A 122 -23.28 -46.76 -26.85
N SER A 123 -23.80 -45.93 -27.67
CA SER A 123 -25.19 -45.51 -27.99
C SER A 123 -25.37 -44.08 -28.47
N ASP A 124 -26.21 -43.83 -29.44
CA ASP A 124 -26.52 -42.58 -30.15
C ASP A 124 -27.43 -41.65 -29.27
N PRO A 125 -27.09 -40.39 -29.05
CA PRO A 125 -27.96 -39.44 -28.35
C PRO A 125 -28.21 -38.19 -29.18
N LEU A 126 -29.08 -38.21 -30.14
CA LEU A 126 -29.71 -37.03 -30.71
C LEU A 126 -31.08 -36.84 -30.07
N ARG A 127 -31.21 -36.11 -28.98
CA ARG A 127 -32.47 -35.53 -28.49
C ARG A 127 -32.22 -34.10 -28.00
N GLU A 128 -33.18 -33.22 -28.27
CA GLU A 128 -33.19 -31.77 -28.13
C GLU A 128 -32.98 -31.21 -26.71
N ASP A 129 -32.84 -32.00 -25.68
CA ASP A 129 -32.60 -31.60 -24.30
C ASP A 129 -31.12 -31.34 -23.94
N MET A 130 -30.23 -31.42 -24.90
CA MET A 130 -28.76 -31.32 -24.69
C MET A 130 -28.21 -29.87 -24.57
N ALA A 131 -29.05 -28.83 -24.63
CA ALA A 131 -28.60 -27.45 -24.56
C ALA A 131 -28.06 -26.99 -23.18
N ALA A 132 -28.39 -27.72 -22.12
CA ALA A 132 -28.15 -27.32 -20.73
C ALA A 132 -26.98 -28.01 -20.00
N GLN A 133 -26.26 -28.94 -20.63
CA GLN A 133 -25.13 -29.58 -19.93
C GLN A 133 -23.83 -28.77 -20.01
N PRO A 134 -23.06 -28.68 -18.90
CA PRO A 134 -21.80 -27.93 -18.88
C PRO A 134 -20.74 -28.57 -19.77
N ALA A 135 -19.85 -27.74 -20.33
CA ALA A 135 -18.67 -28.20 -21.07
C ALA A 135 -17.49 -28.38 -20.09
N ALA A 136 -16.57 -29.28 -20.42
CA ALA A 136 -15.32 -29.48 -19.71
C ALA A 136 -14.16 -28.72 -20.39
N LEU A 137 -13.29 -28.08 -19.63
CA LEU A 137 -12.11 -27.39 -20.12
C LEU A 137 -10.93 -28.32 -20.36
N ALA A 138 -10.24 -28.14 -21.48
CA ALA A 138 -8.90 -28.65 -21.73
C ALA A 138 -7.99 -27.50 -22.23
N VAL A 139 -6.77 -27.44 -21.76
CA VAL A 139 -5.73 -26.50 -22.20
C VAL A 139 -4.53 -27.32 -22.64
N TYR A 140 -4.27 -27.37 -23.94
CA TYR A 140 -3.17 -28.14 -24.50
C TYR A 140 -1.96 -27.22 -24.76
N GLU A 141 -0.85 -27.57 -24.13
CA GLU A 141 0.43 -26.98 -24.36
C GLU A 141 1.31 -27.87 -25.24
N TRP A 142 1.99 -27.26 -26.22
CA TRP A 142 2.99 -27.94 -27.01
C TRP A 142 4.26 -28.17 -26.22
N THR A 143 4.72 -29.41 -26.14
CA THR A 143 5.97 -29.82 -25.51
C THR A 143 6.83 -30.61 -26.49
N PRO A 144 8.11 -30.88 -26.24
CA PRO A 144 8.91 -31.77 -27.06
C PRO A 144 8.34 -33.20 -27.25
N ARG A 145 7.38 -33.57 -26.42
CA ARG A 145 6.66 -34.88 -26.50
C ARG A 145 5.28 -34.76 -27.15
N GLY A 146 4.93 -33.58 -27.67
CA GLY A 146 3.63 -33.27 -28.28
C GLY A 146 2.71 -32.48 -27.38
N LEU A 147 1.42 -32.40 -27.71
CA LEU A 147 0.39 -31.69 -26.95
C LEU A 147 0.08 -32.36 -25.62
N VAL A 148 0.21 -31.65 -24.53
CA VAL A 148 -0.07 -32.10 -23.17
C VAL A 148 -1.19 -31.25 -22.58
N ASN A 149 -2.26 -31.90 -22.09
CA ASN A 149 -3.31 -31.16 -21.36
C ASN A 149 -2.78 -30.70 -19.99
N ARG A 150 -2.92 -29.44 -19.71
CA ARG A 150 -2.47 -28.77 -18.46
C ARG A 150 -3.58 -28.58 -17.43
N VAL A 151 -4.79 -29.04 -17.71
CA VAL A 151 -5.89 -28.99 -16.73
C VAL A 151 -5.79 -30.26 -15.88
N GLY A 152 -5.40 -30.09 -14.60
CA GLY A 152 -5.16 -31.20 -13.66
C GLY A 152 -6.43 -31.81 -13.07
N SER A 153 -7.57 -31.07 -13.07
CA SER A 153 -8.88 -31.51 -12.59
C SER A 153 -9.98 -31.15 -13.57
N LEU A 154 -11.11 -31.85 -13.53
CA LEU A 154 -12.26 -31.55 -14.40
C LEU A 154 -12.82 -30.16 -14.03
N LEU A 155 -12.61 -29.15 -14.89
CA LEU A 155 -13.21 -27.85 -14.79
C LEU A 155 -14.38 -27.75 -15.75
N SER A 156 -15.61 -27.79 -15.23
CA SER A 156 -16.84 -27.62 -16.02
C SER A 156 -17.25 -26.13 -16.08
N PHE A 157 -17.89 -25.73 -17.18
CA PHE A 157 -18.35 -24.35 -17.40
C PHE A 157 -19.55 -24.29 -18.34
N GLU A 158 -20.32 -23.18 -18.25
CA GLU A 158 -21.40 -22.85 -19.20
C GLU A 158 -20.91 -21.89 -20.28
N GLU A 159 -20.13 -20.86 -19.88
CA GLU A 159 -19.47 -19.89 -20.76
C GLU A 159 -18.01 -19.73 -20.36
N ILE A 160 -17.17 -19.35 -21.31
CA ILE A 160 -15.75 -19.14 -21.15
C ILE A 160 -15.32 -17.85 -21.85
N GLU A 161 -14.48 -17.08 -21.18
CA GLU A 161 -13.76 -15.93 -21.71
C GLU A 161 -12.25 -16.14 -21.42
N VAL A 162 -11.40 -15.62 -22.30
CA VAL A 162 -9.95 -15.71 -22.14
C VAL A 162 -9.36 -14.35 -22.45
N ASP A 163 -8.74 -13.72 -21.44
CA ASP A 163 -8.25 -12.36 -21.55
C ASP A 163 -7.02 -12.14 -20.64
N ASP A 164 -6.16 -11.17 -21.01
CA ASP A 164 -5.07 -10.70 -20.16
C ASP A 164 -5.62 -9.68 -19.14
N LEU A 165 -6.06 -10.20 -18.00
CA LEU A 165 -6.68 -9.38 -16.98
C LEU A 165 -5.64 -8.54 -16.22
N PRO A 166 -5.87 -7.23 -16.06
CA PRO A 166 -5.01 -6.40 -15.25
C PRO A 166 -5.07 -6.87 -13.79
N SER A 167 -3.97 -7.43 -13.30
CA SER A 167 -3.76 -7.69 -11.88
C SER A 167 -3.38 -6.38 -11.16
N VAL A 168 -3.19 -6.41 -9.85
CA VAL A 168 -2.65 -5.27 -9.06
C VAL A 168 -1.29 -4.79 -9.64
N ALA A 169 -0.58 -5.64 -10.36
CA ALA A 169 0.70 -5.33 -11.01
C ALA A 169 0.57 -4.95 -12.50
N GLY A 170 -0.67 -4.75 -13.01
CA GLY A 170 -0.95 -4.54 -14.44
C GLY A 170 -1.12 -5.83 -15.23
N GLY A 171 -1.48 -5.72 -16.53
CA GLY A 171 -1.52 -6.85 -17.45
C GLY A 171 -0.15 -7.46 -17.64
N ASP A 172 -0.04 -8.78 -17.49
CA ASP A 172 1.25 -9.45 -17.55
C ASP A 172 1.48 -10.19 -18.89
N GLY A 173 0.56 -10.04 -19.86
CA GLY A 173 0.61 -10.66 -21.19
C GLY A 173 0.42 -12.17 -21.15
N VAL A 174 0.03 -12.73 -19.99
CA VAL A 174 -0.41 -14.11 -19.82
C VAL A 174 -1.90 -14.08 -19.55
N HIS A 175 -2.68 -14.76 -20.42
CA HIS A 175 -4.13 -14.70 -20.33
C HIS A 175 -4.66 -15.58 -19.21
N GLU A 176 -5.63 -15.05 -18.49
CA GLU A 176 -6.48 -15.78 -17.56
C GLU A 176 -7.65 -16.43 -18.29
N ILE A 177 -8.17 -17.48 -17.67
CA ILE A 177 -9.39 -18.16 -18.15
C ILE A 177 -10.52 -17.83 -17.18
N ILE A 178 -11.54 -17.15 -17.67
CA ILE A 178 -12.75 -16.81 -16.93
C ILE A 178 -13.80 -17.85 -17.28
N LEU A 179 -14.20 -18.67 -16.31
CA LEU A 179 -15.24 -19.67 -16.46
C LEU A 179 -16.51 -19.26 -15.74
N TRP A 180 -17.60 -19.24 -16.45
CA TRP A 180 -18.93 -19.10 -15.86
C TRP A 180 -19.42 -20.46 -15.42
N GLN A 181 -19.46 -20.68 -14.12
CA GLN A 181 -19.70 -21.98 -13.49
C GLN A 181 -20.89 -21.93 -12.55
N ARG A 182 -21.69 -23.00 -12.53
CA ARG A 182 -22.79 -23.18 -11.61
C ARG A 182 -22.30 -23.86 -10.33
N GLU A 183 -22.75 -23.38 -9.19
CA GLU A 183 -22.43 -23.96 -7.91
C GLU A 183 -23.39 -25.14 -7.64
N PRO A 184 -22.89 -26.36 -7.34
CA PRO A 184 -23.75 -27.51 -7.07
C PRO A 184 -24.69 -27.26 -5.90
N GLY A 185 -26.00 -27.52 -6.10
CA GLY A 185 -27.00 -27.36 -5.05
C GLY A 185 -27.47 -25.93 -4.79
N VAL A 186 -27.06 -24.94 -5.62
CA VAL A 186 -27.50 -23.55 -5.53
C VAL A 186 -28.22 -23.17 -6.82
N ALA A 187 -29.46 -22.76 -6.73
CA ALA A 187 -30.30 -22.38 -7.87
C ALA A 187 -30.05 -20.97 -8.42
N GLY A 188 -28.86 -20.42 -8.23
CA GLY A 188 -28.54 -19.03 -8.54
C GLY A 188 -28.00 -18.74 -9.95
N GLY A 189 -27.87 -19.74 -10.80
CA GLY A 189 -27.24 -19.57 -12.13
C GLY A 189 -25.71 -19.54 -12.10
N PRO A 190 -25.06 -19.49 -13.27
CA PRO A 190 -23.60 -19.48 -13.38
C PRO A 190 -23.02 -18.13 -12.92
N HIS A 191 -21.85 -18.17 -12.32
CA HIS A 191 -21.09 -16.99 -11.91
C HIS A 191 -19.63 -17.10 -12.37
N ALA A 192 -18.97 -15.96 -12.63
CA ALA A 192 -17.60 -15.94 -13.12
C ALA A 192 -16.58 -16.41 -12.07
N ASN A 193 -15.67 -17.28 -12.47
CA ASN A 193 -14.46 -17.68 -11.73
C ASN A 193 -13.24 -17.47 -12.62
N ILE A 194 -12.17 -16.89 -12.07
CA ILE A 194 -10.93 -16.63 -12.79
C ILE A 194 -9.92 -17.73 -12.43
N TYR A 195 -9.33 -18.33 -13.45
CA TYR A 195 -8.26 -19.33 -13.33
C TYR A 195 -6.98 -18.79 -13.95
N LYS A 196 -5.89 -18.92 -13.22
CA LYS A 196 -4.55 -18.53 -13.64
C LYS A 196 -3.57 -19.69 -13.54
N TRP A 197 -2.60 -19.72 -14.43
CA TRP A 197 -1.48 -20.67 -14.37
C TRP A 197 -0.56 -20.34 -13.19
N ASN A 198 -0.31 -21.32 -12.31
CA ASN A 198 0.54 -21.19 -11.14
C ASN A 198 1.97 -21.73 -11.31
N GLY A 199 2.33 -22.13 -12.54
CA GLY A 199 3.61 -22.78 -12.87
C GLY A 199 3.51 -24.29 -13.05
N SER A 200 2.44 -24.94 -12.58
CA SER A 200 2.19 -26.39 -12.69
C SER A 200 0.81 -26.72 -13.22
N GLU A 201 -0.22 -25.97 -12.83
CA GLU A 201 -1.62 -26.20 -13.19
C GLU A 201 -2.44 -24.91 -13.19
N LEU A 202 -3.64 -24.95 -13.74
CA LEU A 202 -4.62 -23.86 -13.61
C LEU A 202 -5.25 -23.88 -12.23
N SER A 203 -5.12 -22.78 -11.49
CA SER A 203 -5.66 -22.63 -10.15
C SER A 203 -6.60 -21.44 -10.05
N LEU A 204 -7.59 -21.55 -9.15
CA LEU A 204 -8.53 -20.46 -8.88
C LEU A 204 -7.78 -19.24 -8.31
N ALA A 205 -8.03 -18.07 -8.90
CA ALA A 205 -7.31 -16.83 -8.61
C ALA A 205 -8.24 -15.60 -8.43
N ASN A 206 -9.49 -15.81 -8.04
CA ASN A 206 -10.48 -14.72 -7.89
C ASN A 206 -9.98 -13.56 -7.00
N ASP A 207 -9.21 -13.88 -5.95
CA ASP A 207 -8.64 -12.95 -4.99
C ASP A 207 -7.59 -12.00 -5.59
N ARG A 208 -7.05 -12.33 -6.75
CA ARG A 208 -6.04 -11.51 -7.45
C ARG A 208 -6.65 -10.47 -8.38
N TYR A 209 -7.95 -10.55 -8.67
CA TYR A 209 -8.65 -9.73 -9.67
C TYR A 209 -9.87 -8.99 -9.10
N PRO A 210 -9.78 -8.30 -7.96
CA PRO A 210 -10.92 -7.60 -7.37
C PRO A 210 -11.47 -6.51 -8.30
N ALA A 211 -10.62 -5.84 -9.10
CA ALA A 211 -11.02 -4.82 -10.05
C ALA A 211 -11.94 -5.37 -11.15
N PHE A 212 -11.64 -6.56 -11.68
CA PHE A 212 -12.52 -7.25 -12.63
C PHE A 212 -13.91 -7.47 -12.01
N PHE A 213 -13.97 -8.00 -10.79
CA PHE A 213 -15.24 -8.25 -10.13
C PHE A 213 -15.99 -6.98 -9.74
N GLN A 214 -15.29 -5.87 -9.48
CA GLN A 214 -15.93 -4.55 -9.28
C GLN A 214 -16.60 -4.07 -10.56
N GLN A 215 -15.93 -4.16 -11.70
CA GLN A 215 -16.49 -3.78 -13.00
C GLN A 215 -17.66 -4.69 -13.38
N LEU A 216 -17.53 -6.00 -13.17
CA LEU A 216 -18.59 -6.96 -13.39
C LEU A 216 -19.81 -6.66 -12.49
N ALA A 217 -19.58 -6.34 -11.21
CA ALA A 217 -20.65 -5.99 -10.28
C ALA A 217 -21.39 -4.71 -10.72
N ALA A 218 -20.66 -3.68 -11.20
CA ALA A 218 -21.28 -2.46 -11.73
C ALA A 218 -22.17 -2.74 -12.94
N SER A 219 -21.68 -3.52 -13.91
CA SER A 219 -22.46 -3.91 -15.08
C SER A 219 -23.69 -4.76 -14.72
N LEU A 220 -23.54 -5.71 -13.78
CA LEU A 220 -24.66 -6.52 -13.31
C LEU A 220 -25.67 -5.71 -12.50
N GLN A 221 -25.24 -4.66 -11.80
CA GLN A 221 -26.14 -3.77 -11.08
C GLN A 221 -27.05 -2.98 -12.04
N GLU A 222 -26.55 -2.52 -13.17
CA GLU A 222 -27.36 -1.90 -14.22
C GLU A 222 -28.39 -2.89 -14.75
N LYS A 223 -27.96 -4.11 -15.10
CA LYS A 223 -28.87 -5.16 -15.60
C LYS A 223 -29.95 -5.56 -14.59
N THR A 224 -29.65 -5.56 -13.28
CA THR A 224 -30.68 -5.85 -12.28
C THR A 224 -31.73 -4.72 -12.14
N GLN A 225 -31.39 -3.49 -12.55
CA GLN A 225 -32.37 -2.39 -12.62
C GLN A 225 -33.27 -2.52 -13.83
N GLU A 226 -32.73 -3.03 -14.95
CA GLU A 226 -33.51 -3.28 -16.17
C GLU A 226 -34.41 -4.51 -16.02
N GLU A 227 -33.94 -5.56 -15.36
CA GLU A 227 -34.66 -6.83 -15.15
C GLU A 227 -34.76 -7.20 -13.66
N PRO A 228 -35.50 -6.48 -12.84
CA PRO A 228 -35.54 -6.68 -11.38
C PRO A 228 -36.14 -8.03 -10.95
N GLY A 229 -36.91 -8.68 -11.83
CA GLY A 229 -37.45 -10.04 -11.61
C GLY A 229 -36.47 -11.20 -11.82
N SER A 230 -35.28 -10.95 -12.39
CA SER A 230 -34.30 -11.99 -12.68
C SER A 230 -33.50 -12.39 -11.44
N THR A 231 -33.87 -13.51 -10.82
CA THR A 231 -33.17 -14.05 -9.64
C THR A 231 -31.73 -14.41 -9.96
N GLN A 232 -31.46 -14.81 -11.19
CA GLN A 232 -30.09 -15.12 -11.66
C GLN A 232 -29.19 -13.89 -11.65
N LEU A 233 -29.64 -12.75 -12.16
CA LEU A 233 -28.85 -11.51 -12.18
C LEU A 233 -28.52 -11.04 -10.75
N TRP A 234 -29.46 -11.10 -9.81
CA TRP A 234 -29.22 -10.76 -8.42
C TRP A 234 -28.17 -11.68 -7.77
N TYR A 235 -28.21 -12.97 -8.07
CA TYR A 235 -27.24 -13.91 -7.56
C TYR A 235 -25.84 -13.63 -8.15
N GLN A 236 -25.73 -13.42 -9.45
CA GLN A 236 -24.50 -13.08 -10.13
C GLN A 236 -23.90 -11.78 -9.58
N LEU A 237 -24.72 -10.75 -9.36
CA LEU A 237 -24.31 -9.49 -8.75
C LEU A 237 -23.75 -9.72 -7.33
N ALA A 238 -24.45 -10.47 -6.49
CA ALA A 238 -23.98 -10.74 -5.13
C ALA A 238 -22.66 -11.55 -5.13
N ARG A 239 -22.50 -12.51 -6.06
CA ARG A 239 -21.23 -13.27 -6.20
C ARG A 239 -20.09 -12.37 -6.69
N ALA A 240 -20.35 -11.48 -7.64
CA ALA A 240 -19.36 -10.51 -8.10
C ALA A 240 -18.95 -9.56 -6.97
N GLN A 241 -19.89 -9.01 -6.21
CA GLN A 241 -19.62 -8.16 -5.04
C GLN A 241 -18.80 -8.89 -3.97
N GLN A 242 -19.13 -10.15 -3.67
CA GLN A 242 -18.35 -10.96 -2.72
C GLN A 242 -16.89 -11.09 -3.18
N LYS A 243 -16.66 -11.44 -4.46
CA LYS A 243 -15.32 -11.61 -5.04
C LYS A 243 -14.57 -10.28 -5.20
N ALA A 244 -15.31 -9.17 -5.36
CA ALA A 244 -14.79 -7.81 -5.31
C ALA A 244 -14.36 -7.36 -3.90
N GLY A 245 -14.50 -8.23 -2.88
CA GLY A 245 -14.20 -7.88 -1.50
C GLY A 245 -15.30 -7.07 -0.78
N GLN A 246 -16.54 -7.11 -1.31
CA GLN A 246 -17.71 -6.36 -0.81
C GLN A 246 -18.80 -7.29 -0.24
N PRO A 247 -18.50 -8.19 0.73
CA PRO A 247 -19.46 -9.21 1.19
C PRO A 247 -20.67 -8.61 1.90
N ALA A 248 -20.53 -7.46 2.59
CA ALA A 248 -21.68 -6.78 3.20
C ALA A 248 -22.68 -6.30 2.14
N GLN A 249 -22.20 -5.78 1.03
CA GLN A 249 -23.02 -5.35 -0.09
C GLN A 249 -23.69 -6.56 -0.77
N ALA A 250 -22.99 -7.68 -0.90
CA ALA A 250 -23.56 -8.92 -1.43
C ALA A 250 -24.76 -9.41 -0.58
N VAL A 251 -24.64 -9.37 0.75
CA VAL A 251 -25.77 -9.70 1.65
C VAL A 251 -26.94 -8.72 1.47
N ALA A 252 -26.68 -7.41 1.38
CA ALA A 252 -27.71 -6.39 1.16
C ALA A 252 -28.40 -6.57 -0.21
N THR A 253 -27.65 -6.90 -1.24
CA THR A 253 -28.14 -7.20 -2.59
C THR A 253 -29.11 -8.39 -2.56
N LEU A 254 -28.75 -9.51 -1.92
CA LEU A 254 -29.64 -10.67 -1.80
C LEU A 254 -30.87 -10.39 -0.93
N ALA A 255 -30.72 -9.60 0.12
CA ALA A 255 -31.86 -9.15 0.93
C ALA A 255 -32.85 -8.30 0.15
N THR A 256 -32.35 -7.50 -0.81
CA THR A 256 -33.18 -6.72 -1.73
C THR A 256 -33.85 -7.62 -2.76
N ALA A 257 -33.10 -8.55 -3.35
CA ALA A 257 -33.58 -9.51 -4.34
C ALA A 257 -34.76 -10.36 -3.86
N VAL A 258 -34.78 -10.75 -2.60
CA VAL A 258 -35.92 -11.50 -1.98
C VAL A 258 -37.26 -10.78 -2.10
N LYS A 259 -37.27 -9.44 -2.21
CA LYS A 259 -38.48 -8.64 -2.41
C LYS A 259 -39.10 -8.86 -3.79
N PHE A 260 -38.27 -9.21 -4.79
CA PHE A 260 -38.71 -9.45 -6.16
C PHE A 260 -38.95 -10.94 -6.46
N GLY A 261 -38.34 -11.86 -5.71
CA GLY A 261 -38.49 -13.30 -5.88
C GLY A 261 -38.51 -14.03 -4.52
N PRO A 262 -39.64 -14.06 -3.78
CA PRO A 262 -39.72 -14.67 -2.44
C PRO A 262 -39.33 -16.15 -2.40
N SER A 263 -39.53 -16.93 -3.46
CA SER A 263 -39.14 -18.33 -3.59
C SER A 263 -37.62 -18.54 -3.55
N ALA A 264 -36.82 -17.56 -3.99
CA ALA A 264 -35.37 -17.62 -3.97
C ALA A 264 -34.77 -17.53 -2.55
N LYS A 265 -35.55 -17.09 -1.55
CA LYS A 265 -35.07 -16.90 -0.17
C LYS A 265 -34.48 -18.16 0.43
N GLN A 266 -35.18 -19.28 0.29
CA GLN A 266 -34.75 -20.56 0.88
C GLN A 266 -33.49 -21.10 0.21
N GLU A 267 -33.39 -20.90 -1.10
CA GLU A 267 -32.23 -21.34 -1.92
C GLU A 267 -30.96 -20.52 -1.60
N TRP A 268 -31.10 -19.22 -1.31
CA TRP A 268 -29.97 -18.35 -1.00
C TRP A 268 -29.59 -18.33 0.48
N GLU A 269 -30.40 -18.88 1.39
CA GLU A 269 -30.09 -18.89 2.83
C GLU A 269 -28.74 -19.56 3.14
N GLY A 270 -28.38 -20.62 2.42
CA GLY A 270 -27.06 -21.26 2.52
C GLY A 270 -25.92 -20.31 2.18
N PHE A 271 -26.04 -19.60 1.05
CA PHE A 271 -25.06 -18.64 0.58
C PHE A 271 -24.99 -17.40 1.49
N ILE A 272 -26.12 -16.85 1.93
CA ILE A 272 -26.19 -15.76 2.89
C ILE A 272 -25.49 -16.15 4.22
N ARG A 273 -25.71 -17.37 4.72
CA ARG A 273 -25.02 -17.86 5.92
C ARG A 273 -23.52 -17.96 5.72
N LEU A 274 -23.08 -18.44 4.54
CA LEU A 274 -21.65 -18.51 4.20
C LEU A 274 -21.01 -17.11 4.22
N ILE A 275 -21.61 -16.14 3.53
CA ILE A 275 -21.10 -14.76 3.50
C ILE A 275 -21.11 -14.14 4.90
N ARG A 276 -22.17 -14.37 5.71
CA ARG A 276 -22.21 -13.84 7.08
C ARG A 276 -21.10 -14.42 7.95
N ARG A 277 -20.81 -15.73 7.86
CA ARG A 277 -19.67 -16.34 8.56
C ARG A 277 -18.34 -15.74 8.11
N GLU A 278 -18.19 -15.47 6.83
CA GLU A 278 -17.01 -14.79 6.29
C GLU A 278 -16.88 -13.37 6.85
N LEU A 279 -17.99 -12.62 6.92
CA LEU A 279 -18.05 -11.28 7.54
C LEU A 279 -17.66 -11.34 9.03
N GLU A 280 -18.25 -12.28 9.78
CA GLU A 280 -17.93 -12.47 11.20
C GLU A 280 -16.46 -12.85 11.40
N SER A 281 -15.95 -13.79 10.61
CA SER A 281 -14.54 -14.20 10.65
C SER A 281 -13.60 -13.04 10.33
N ARG A 282 -13.90 -12.24 9.29
CA ARG A 282 -13.08 -11.06 8.93
C ARG A 282 -13.17 -9.95 9.98
N ALA A 283 -14.35 -9.73 10.58
CA ALA A 283 -14.52 -8.76 11.64
C ALA A 283 -13.72 -9.12 12.90
N MET A 284 -13.56 -10.42 13.18
CA MET A 284 -12.76 -10.93 14.30
C MET A 284 -11.26 -11.06 13.99
N ALA A 285 -10.88 -11.16 12.71
CA ALA A 285 -9.48 -11.34 12.32
C ALA A 285 -8.62 -10.13 12.72
N ALA A 286 -7.42 -10.41 13.18
CA ALA A 286 -6.36 -9.41 13.25
C ALA A 286 -5.84 -9.17 11.83
N LEU A 287 -5.82 -7.91 11.40
CA LEU A 287 -5.32 -7.49 10.11
C LEU A 287 -4.15 -6.51 10.31
N PHE A 288 -3.14 -6.65 9.47
CA PHE A 288 -1.88 -5.90 9.58
C PHE A 288 -1.57 -5.17 8.29
N PRO A 289 -1.23 -3.87 8.32
CA PRO A 289 -0.92 -3.11 7.12
C PRO A 289 0.36 -3.61 6.46
N ALA A 290 0.30 -3.86 5.17
CA ALA A 290 1.42 -4.38 4.39
C ALA A 290 1.47 -3.69 3.03
N SER A 291 2.67 -3.35 2.57
CA SER A 291 2.86 -2.61 1.33
C SER A 291 3.60 -3.43 0.29
N VAL A 292 3.27 -3.19 -0.98
CA VAL A 292 3.99 -3.76 -2.12
C VAL A 292 4.51 -2.63 -3.01
N LYS A 293 5.72 -2.79 -3.53
CA LYS A 293 6.26 -1.93 -4.59
C LYS A 293 5.75 -2.42 -5.93
N THR A 294 5.13 -1.54 -6.69
CA THR A 294 4.55 -1.82 -8.00
C THR A 294 5.07 -0.87 -9.06
N ALA A 295 4.72 -1.11 -10.32
CA ALA A 295 4.98 -0.17 -11.42
C ALA A 295 4.24 1.17 -11.29
N GLU A 296 3.28 1.26 -10.39
CA GLU A 296 2.48 2.46 -10.09
C GLU A 296 2.82 3.07 -8.73
N GLY A 297 4.02 2.74 -8.20
CA GLY A 297 4.47 3.17 -6.88
C GLY A 297 4.21 2.15 -5.78
N VAL A 298 4.31 2.59 -4.54
CA VAL A 298 4.04 1.75 -3.36
C VAL A 298 2.56 1.73 -3.08
N LYS A 299 1.99 0.53 -2.95
CA LYS A 299 0.57 0.33 -2.62
C LYS A 299 0.44 -0.46 -1.33
N TRP A 300 -0.50 -0.03 -0.48
CA TRP A 300 -0.78 -0.62 0.82
C TRP A 300 -2.09 -1.40 0.80
N GLY A 301 -2.11 -2.49 1.53
CA GLY A 301 -3.28 -3.31 1.83
C GLY A 301 -3.15 -3.89 3.22
N TYR A 302 -3.90 -4.97 3.51
CA TYR A 302 -3.85 -5.62 4.81
C TYR A 302 -3.74 -7.12 4.67
N ILE A 303 -2.81 -7.70 5.42
CA ILE A 303 -2.58 -9.16 5.51
C ILE A 303 -3.23 -9.73 6.77
N ASP A 304 -3.53 -11.04 6.74
CA ASP A 304 -3.89 -11.84 7.91
C ASP A 304 -2.65 -12.37 8.64
N GLY A 305 -2.84 -13.08 9.75
CA GLY A 305 -1.78 -13.71 10.53
C GLY A 305 -0.95 -14.76 9.76
N SER A 306 -1.40 -15.20 8.59
CA SER A 306 -0.64 -16.10 7.69
C SER A 306 0.17 -15.36 6.62
N GLY A 307 0.08 -14.02 6.56
CA GLY A 307 0.77 -13.19 5.58
C GLY A 307 0.04 -13.04 4.24
N ARG A 308 -1.20 -13.48 4.12
CA ARG A 308 -2.01 -13.34 2.91
C ARG A 308 -2.76 -12.03 2.92
N PHE A 309 -2.80 -11.32 1.79
CA PHE A 309 -3.62 -10.14 1.65
C PHE A 309 -5.11 -10.48 1.72
N VAL A 310 -5.77 -9.91 2.72
CA VAL A 310 -7.24 -9.92 2.90
C VAL A 310 -7.86 -8.69 2.26
N ILE A 311 -7.20 -7.53 2.41
CA ILE A 311 -7.52 -6.30 1.68
C ILE A 311 -6.35 -6.06 0.73
N GLN A 312 -6.64 -6.12 -0.58
CA GLN A 312 -5.61 -6.02 -1.61
C GLN A 312 -4.91 -4.66 -1.61
N PRO A 313 -3.62 -4.60 -1.95
CA PRO A 313 -2.87 -3.36 -1.98
C PRO A 313 -3.39 -2.40 -3.07
N HIS A 314 -4.01 -1.30 -2.67
CA HIS A 314 -4.47 -0.23 -3.56
C HIS A 314 -4.45 1.17 -2.92
N TYR A 315 -4.24 1.24 -1.59
CA TYR A 315 -4.08 2.51 -0.89
C TYR A 315 -2.66 3.07 -1.10
N GLU A 316 -2.51 4.38 -1.03
CA GLU A 316 -1.20 5.06 -1.03
C GLU A 316 -0.50 4.92 0.32
N TYR A 317 -1.29 4.84 1.40
CA TYR A 317 -0.82 4.59 2.76
C TYR A 317 -1.91 3.89 3.59
N ALA A 318 -1.53 3.11 4.59
CA ALA A 318 -2.44 2.44 5.50
C ALA A 318 -1.84 2.31 6.89
N GLU A 319 -2.63 2.65 7.91
CA GLU A 319 -2.28 2.52 9.33
C GLU A 319 -2.82 1.23 9.94
N ASP A 320 -2.35 0.89 11.14
CA ASP A 320 -2.86 -0.24 11.92
C ASP A 320 -4.35 -0.06 12.25
N PHE A 321 -5.11 -1.16 12.27
CA PHE A 321 -6.48 -1.13 12.78
C PHE A 321 -6.49 -0.76 14.26
N GLN A 322 -7.28 0.25 14.59
CA GLN A 322 -7.46 0.72 15.96
C GLN A 322 -8.42 -0.22 16.72
N GLN A 323 -8.53 -0.03 18.05
CA GLN A 323 -9.39 -0.86 18.91
C GLN A 323 -10.88 -0.85 18.50
N ASN A 324 -11.35 0.25 17.89
CA ASN A 324 -12.70 0.38 17.36
C ASN A 324 -12.91 -0.36 16.02
N GLY A 325 -11.89 -1.06 15.49
CA GLY A 325 -11.96 -1.80 14.23
C GLY A 325 -11.92 -0.94 12.99
N LEU A 326 -11.49 0.33 13.10
CA LEU A 326 -11.28 1.25 11.98
C LEU A 326 -9.78 1.45 11.71
N ALA A 327 -9.43 1.65 10.46
CA ALA A 327 -8.09 2.02 10.04
C ALA A 327 -8.10 3.25 9.15
N ILE A 328 -7.09 4.09 9.31
CA ILE A 328 -6.86 5.26 8.46
C ILE A 328 -6.12 4.80 7.21
N VAL A 329 -6.63 5.19 6.04
CA VAL A 329 -6.00 4.93 4.74
C VAL A 329 -5.94 6.20 3.92
N GLN A 330 -4.99 6.27 2.98
CA GLN A 330 -4.87 7.40 2.06
C GLN A 330 -5.08 6.97 0.61
N MET A 331 -5.80 7.79 -0.13
CA MET A 331 -5.99 7.73 -1.58
C MET A 331 -6.06 9.16 -2.15
N ASN A 332 -5.36 9.42 -3.25
CA ASN A 332 -5.28 10.73 -3.90
C ASN A 332 -4.87 11.84 -2.92
N ASN A 333 -3.87 11.58 -2.08
CA ASN A 333 -3.39 12.47 -1.01
C ASN A 333 -4.47 12.91 -0.01
N ARG A 334 -5.55 12.13 0.13
CA ARG A 334 -6.62 12.36 1.11
C ARG A 334 -6.80 11.16 2.01
N SER A 335 -7.06 11.41 3.28
CA SER A 335 -7.30 10.40 4.30
C SER A 335 -8.77 10.03 4.39
N GLY A 336 -9.03 8.74 4.54
CA GLY A 336 -10.34 8.15 4.79
C GLY A 336 -10.26 7.10 5.90
N LEU A 337 -11.40 6.56 6.26
CA LEU A 337 -11.52 5.48 7.25
C LEU A 337 -12.13 4.25 6.59
N ILE A 338 -11.53 3.10 6.85
CA ILE A 338 -12.07 1.80 6.45
C ILE A 338 -12.36 0.92 7.67
N ASN A 339 -13.31 0.01 7.51
CA ASN A 339 -13.51 -1.10 8.43
C ASN A 339 -12.67 -2.32 8.02
N LYS A 340 -12.69 -3.40 8.81
CA LYS A 340 -11.93 -4.64 8.55
C LYS A 340 -12.36 -5.41 7.28
N LEU A 341 -13.46 -5.00 6.66
CA LEU A 341 -13.91 -5.54 5.36
C LEU A 341 -13.31 -4.76 4.17
N GLY A 342 -12.54 -3.70 4.42
CA GLY A 342 -12.02 -2.79 3.41
C GLY A 342 -13.05 -1.77 2.90
N SER A 343 -14.24 -1.71 3.50
CA SER A 343 -15.28 -0.75 3.11
C SER A 343 -15.02 0.59 3.76
N PHE A 344 -15.17 1.68 2.99
CA PHE A 344 -15.08 3.02 3.54
C PHE A 344 -16.23 3.31 4.51
N VAL A 345 -15.88 3.69 5.73
CA VAL A 345 -16.76 4.34 6.71
C VAL A 345 -16.75 5.84 6.46
N VAL A 346 -15.59 6.38 6.10
CA VAL A 346 -15.39 7.75 5.65
C VAL A 346 -14.58 7.71 4.36
N SER A 347 -15.15 8.24 3.27
CA SER A 347 -14.42 8.38 2.00
C SER A 347 -13.16 9.24 2.17
N PRO A 348 -12.12 9.07 1.35
CA PRO A 348 -10.87 9.84 1.45
C PRO A 348 -11.07 11.29 0.99
N VAL A 349 -11.53 12.13 1.91
CA VAL A 349 -11.86 13.55 1.68
C VAL A 349 -11.06 14.50 2.55
N TYR A 350 -10.50 14.01 3.67
CA TYR A 350 -9.74 14.82 4.61
C TYR A 350 -8.25 14.93 4.24
N GLN A 351 -7.61 16.03 4.59
CA GLN A 351 -6.15 16.16 4.48
C GLN A 351 -5.47 15.20 5.46
N SER A 352 -6.01 15.08 6.67
CA SER A 352 -5.56 14.14 7.67
C SER A 352 -6.69 13.75 8.63
N ILE A 353 -6.57 12.58 9.23
CA ILE A 353 -7.43 12.07 10.30
C ILE A 353 -6.51 11.62 11.43
N ALA A 354 -6.71 12.15 12.64
CA ALA A 354 -5.98 11.68 13.81
C ALA A 354 -6.54 10.34 14.32
N PRO A 355 -5.75 9.52 15.02
CA PRO A 355 -6.26 8.33 15.67
C PRO A 355 -7.43 8.64 16.60
N PHE A 356 -8.39 7.70 16.69
CA PHE A 356 -9.52 7.85 17.60
C PHE A 356 -9.09 7.76 19.05
N SER A 357 -9.62 8.64 19.85
CA SER A 357 -9.58 8.58 21.31
C SER A 357 -10.98 8.86 21.85
N GLU A 358 -11.42 8.02 22.77
CA GLU A 358 -12.76 8.11 23.37
C GLU A 358 -13.90 8.16 22.33
N GLY A 359 -13.73 7.46 21.19
CA GLY A 359 -14.70 7.41 20.10
C GLY A 359 -14.77 8.69 19.24
N ARG A 360 -13.74 9.55 19.31
CA ARG A 360 -13.64 10.82 18.58
C ARG A 360 -12.29 10.93 17.89
N ALA A 361 -12.27 11.56 16.73
CA ALA A 361 -11.04 11.86 15.99
C ALA A 361 -11.06 13.30 15.47
N ALA A 362 -9.95 13.99 15.60
CA ALA A 362 -9.73 15.24 14.90
C ALA A 362 -9.44 14.98 13.42
N VAL A 363 -10.04 15.76 12.54
CA VAL A 363 -9.81 15.72 11.08
C VAL A 363 -9.46 17.12 10.60
N ILE A 364 -8.67 17.18 9.51
CA ILE A 364 -8.34 18.43 8.85
C ILE A 364 -9.01 18.46 7.48
N ASP A 365 -9.85 19.42 7.23
CA ASP A 365 -10.40 19.74 5.90
C ASP A 365 -9.87 21.10 5.39
N ASP A 366 -10.36 21.56 4.26
CA ASP A 366 -9.91 22.83 3.66
C ASP A 366 -10.28 24.07 4.51
N ARG A 367 -11.07 23.93 5.58
CA ARG A 367 -11.49 24.97 6.50
C ARG A 367 -10.73 24.94 7.83
N GLY A 368 -10.04 23.85 8.14
CA GLY A 368 -9.28 23.66 9.37
C GLY A 368 -9.64 22.40 10.12
N PHE A 369 -9.41 22.39 11.42
CA PHE A 369 -9.66 21.23 12.27
C PHE A 369 -11.13 21.08 12.62
N ARG A 370 -11.63 19.83 12.59
CA ARG A 370 -12.97 19.42 13.03
C ARG A 370 -12.91 18.11 13.80
N VAL A 371 -14.02 17.74 14.44
CA VAL A 371 -14.18 16.47 15.13
C VAL A 371 -15.19 15.61 14.40
N ILE A 372 -14.87 14.33 14.21
CA ILE A 372 -15.81 13.30 13.75
C ILE A 372 -16.00 12.20 14.80
N ASP A 373 -17.15 11.54 14.74
CA ASP A 373 -17.39 10.27 15.43
C ASP A 373 -16.91 9.07 14.58
N GLU A 374 -17.02 7.86 15.14
CA GLU A 374 -16.62 6.60 14.48
C GLU A 374 -17.46 6.25 13.24
N LYS A 375 -18.57 6.95 13.01
CA LYS A 375 -19.39 6.83 11.79
C LYS A 375 -19.07 7.89 10.75
N GLY A 376 -18.11 8.77 11.05
CA GLY A 376 -17.71 9.88 10.18
C GLY A 376 -18.62 11.10 10.25
N LYS A 377 -19.56 11.15 11.23
CA LYS A 377 -20.39 12.32 11.42
C LYS A 377 -19.56 13.45 12.03
N ILE A 378 -19.57 14.63 11.40
CA ILE A 378 -18.97 15.84 11.94
C ILE A 378 -19.77 16.30 13.14
N LEU A 379 -19.09 16.52 14.27
CA LEU A 379 -19.66 16.94 15.52
C LEU A 379 -19.50 18.44 15.78
N THR A 380 -18.38 19.02 15.37
CA THR A 380 -18.08 20.44 15.57
C THR A 380 -18.93 21.33 14.66
N PRO A 381 -19.54 22.43 15.18
CA PRO A 381 -20.35 23.36 14.40
C PRO A 381 -19.51 24.23 13.46
N GLN A 382 -18.21 24.39 13.73
CA GLN A 382 -17.28 25.21 12.97
C GLN A 382 -15.90 24.52 12.89
N ALA A 383 -15.00 25.06 12.08
CA ALA A 383 -13.61 24.67 12.06
C ALA A 383 -12.79 25.49 13.08
N TYR A 384 -11.69 24.91 13.53
CA TYR A 384 -10.76 25.48 14.51
C TYR A 384 -9.36 25.55 13.93
N SER A 385 -8.49 26.37 14.51
CA SER A 385 -7.08 26.44 14.11
C SER A 385 -6.30 25.19 14.55
N TYR A 386 -6.73 24.57 15.66
CA TYR A 386 -6.18 23.33 16.18
C TYR A 386 -7.22 22.59 17.05
N ILE A 387 -7.22 21.26 17.01
CA ILE A 387 -7.94 20.39 17.94
C ILE A 387 -7.00 19.24 18.33
N GLY A 388 -6.79 19.05 19.63
CA GLY A 388 -6.00 17.94 20.19
C GLY A 388 -6.80 16.65 20.35
N THR A 389 -6.15 15.65 20.92
CA THR A 389 -6.75 14.35 21.22
C THR A 389 -7.70 14.45 22.41
N TYR A 390 -8.81 13.72 22.37
CA TYR A 390 -9.70 13.61 23.52
C TYR A 390 -9.05 12.87 24.69
N LYS A 391 -9.11 13.47 25.87
CA LYS A 391 -8.71 12.91 27.13
C LYS A 391 -9.71 13.32 28.21
N GLU A 392 -10.19 12.34 28.97
CA GLU A 392 -11.16 12.57 30.05
C GLU A 392 -12.40 13.38 29.62
N GLY A 393 -12.90 13.11 28.40
CA GLY A 393 -14.07 13.73 27.83
C GLY A 393 -13.84 15.16 27.32
N ARG A 394 -12.62 15.60 27.19
CA ARG A 394 -12.25 16.94 26.70
C ARG A 394 -11.20 16.84 25.61
N ALA A 395 -11.30 17.74 24.62
CA ALA A 395 -10.23 17.96 23.66
C ALA A 395 -9.82 19.43 23.69
N LEU A 396 -8.54 19.68 23.84
CA LEU A 396 -7.97 21.00 23.71
C LEU A 396 -8.24 21.56 22.31
N PHE A 397 -8.69 22.80 22.18
CA PHE A 397 -8.76 23.48 20.89
C PHE A 397 -8.15 24.85 20.95
N ASN A 398 -7.77 25.37 19.78
CA ASN A 398 -7.28 26.74 19.59
C ASN A 398 -8.16 27.45 18.56
N LYS A 399 -8.46 28.73 18.89
CA LYS A 399 -9.06 29.68 17.95
C LYS A 399 -8.11 30.84 17.74
N THR A 400 -7.95 31.24 16.50
CA THR A 400 -7.25 32.48 16.15
C THR A 400 -8.26 33.53 15.69
N ASP A 401 -8.26 34.68 16.26
CA ASP A 401 -9.15 35.78 15.88
C ASP A 401 -8.65 36.53 14.62
N ALA A 402 -9.48 37.46 14.13
CA ALA A 402 -9.17 38.25 12.95
C ALA A 402 -7.92 39.13 13.09
N GLN A 403 -7.44 39.34 14.33
CA GLN A 403 -6.23 40.09 14.65
C GLN A 403 -5.01 39.18 14.82
N GLY A 404 -5.16 37.87 14.55
CA GLY A 404 -4.08 36.87 14.68
C GLY A 404 -3.79 36.45 16.12
N ARG A 405 -4.64 36.78 17.10
CA ARG A 405 -4.47 36.37 18.50
C ARG A 405 -5.10 35.00 18.71
N SER A 406 -4.31 34.07 19.25
CA SER A 406 -4.71 32.70 19.52
C SER A 406 -5.12 32.54 20.98
N ALA A 407 -6.23 31.81 21.22
CA ALA A 407 -6.65 31.42 22.55
C ALA A 407 -7.10 29.97 22.59
N TYR A 408 -6.86 29.30 23.70
CA TYR A 408 -7.17 27.90 23.96
C TYR A 408 -8.44 27.76 24.80
N GLY A 409 -9.18 26.69 24.53
CA GLY A 409 -10.34 26.22 25.25
C GLY A 409 -10.51 24.71 25.14
N TYR A 410 -11.65 24.17 25.57
CA TYR A 410 -11.88 22.72 25.55
C TYR A 410 -13.25 22.38 24.96
N LEU A 411 -13.26 21.42 24.03
CA LEU A 411 -14.46 20.81 23.48
C LEU A 411 -14.94 19.67 24.39
N ASP A 412 -16.25 19.46 24.44
CA ASP A 412 -16.87 18.26 24.97
C ASP A 412 -16.93 17.13 23.90
N ARG A 413 -17.43 15.94 24.30
CA ARG A 413 -17.59 14.80 23.39
C ARG A 413 -18.60 15.02 22.28
N ASP A 414 -19.46 16.03 22.40
CA ASP A 414 -20.42 16.40 21.35
C ASP A 414 -19.84 17.44 20.38
N GLY A 415 -18.57 17.81 20.53
CA GLY A 415 -17.87 18.81 19.73
C GLY A 415 -18.27 20.25 20.02
N ARG A 416 -18.92 20.50 21.17
CA ARG A 416 -19.29 21.85 21.65
C ARG A 416 -18.19 22.40 22.55
N GLU A 417 -18.05 23.71 22.60
CA GLU A 417 -17.13 24.36 23.52
C GLU A 417 -17.64 24.23 24.95
N ALA A 418 -17.07 23.29 25.72
CA ALA A 418 -17.35 23.16 27.13
C ALA A 418 -16.69 24.26 27.96
N ILE A 419 -15.49 24.69 27.55
CA ILE A 419 -14.76 25.81 28.10
C ILE A 419 -14.34 26.65 26.90
N GLY A 420 -14.83 27.90 26.83
CA GLY A 420 -14.57 28.81 25.70
C GLY A 420 -13.07 29.16 25.59
N ALA A 421 -12.67 29.54 24.38
CA ALA A 421 -11.30 30.00 24.14
C ALA A 421 -10.98 31.31 24.91
N GLN A 422 -10.14 31.19 25.90
CA GLN A 422 -9.80 32.32 26.81
C GLN A 422 -8.38 32.25 27.39
N TYR A 423 -7.70 31.11 27.24
CA TYR A 423 -6.38 30.89 27.83
C TYR A 423 -5.26 31.12 26.81
N LEU A 424 -4.13 31.62 27.24
CA LEU A 424 -2.94 31.85 26.41
C LEU A 424 -2.23 30.52 26.11
N ALA A 425 -2.27 29.56 27.04
CA ALA A 425 -1.78 28.19 26.89
C ALA A 425 -2.62 27.29 27.78
N ALA A 426 -2.64 25.99 27.42
CA ALA A 426 -3.41 24.99 28.17
C ALA A 426 -2.85 23.59 27.92
N THR A 427 -2.95 22.69 28.92
CA THR A 427 -2.58 21.29 28.86
C THR A 427 -3.82 20.43 28.64
N ASP A 428 -3.62 19.16 28.24
CA ASP A 428 -4.70 18.16 28.30
C ASP A 428 -5.15 17.95 29.75
N PHE A 429 -6.38 17.45 29.92
CA PHE A 429 -6.87 17.01 31.23
C PHE A 429 -6.17 15.71 31.67
N GLN A 430 -5.82 15.68 32.96
CA GLN A 430 -5.29 14.50 33.64
C GLN A 430 -5.82 14.50 35.08
N ASP A 431 -6.37 13.36 35.55
CA ASP A 431 -7.01 13.21 36.86
C ASP A 431 -8.08 14.29 37.15
N GLY A 432 -8.88 14.62 36.11
CA GLY A 432 -9.95 15.62 36.18
C GLY A 432 -9.49 17.06 36.22
N LYS A 433 -8.21 17.34 35.95
CA LYS A 433 -7.61 18.68 36.09
C LYS A 433 -6.75 19.01 34.88
N ALA A 434 -6.61 20.31 34.59
CA ALA A 434 -5.71 20.84 33.56
C ALA A 434 -5.04 22.13 34.05
N VAL A 435 -3.82 22.37 33.58
CA VAL A 435 -3.08 23.61 33.80
C VAL A 435 -3.32 24.56 32.64
N VAL A 436 -3.73 25.78 32.93
CA VAL A 436 -3.98 26.79 31.91
C VAL A 436 -3.21 28.08 32.24
N GLN A 437 -2.76 28.80 31.22
CA GLN A 437 -2.19 30.14 31.39
C GLN A 437 -3.27 31.18 31.20
N VAL A 438 -3.64 31.85 32.28
CA VAL A 438 -4.70 32.86 32.32
C VAL A 438 -4.20 34.20 31.73
N ARG A 439 -2.98 34.57 32.09
CA ARG A 439 -2.23 35.72 31.56
C ARG A 439 -0.73 35.47 31.69
N GLU A 440 0.07 36.32 31.12
CA GLU A 440 1.51 36.22 31.25
C GLU A 440 1.95 36.20 32.73
N GLY A 441 2.75 35.21 33.10
CA GLY A 441 3.21 35.01 34.49
C GLY A 441 2.14 34.52 35.46
N GLU A 442 0.97 34.11 35.01
CA GLU A 442 -0.09 33.55 35.86
C GLU A 442 -0.73 32.30 35.23
N TYR A 443 -0.64 31.21 35.94
CA TYR A 443 -1.25 29.93 35.59
C TYR A 443 -2.34 29.56 36.60
N ALA A 444 -3.24 28.70 36.17
CA ALA A 444 -4.28 28.13 37.04
C ALA A 444 -4.44 26.64 36.81
N LEU A 445 -4.76 25.92 37.86
CA LEU A 445 -5.28 24.57 37.83
C LEU A 445 -6.80 24.67 37.74
N ILE A 446 -7.39 24.05 36.74
CA ILE A 446 -8.86 24.05 36.52
C ILE A 446 -9.42 22.62 36.54
N ASP A 447 -10.70 22.50 36.92
CA ASP A 447 -11.46 21.24 36.76
C ASP A 447 -12.10 21.15 35.36
N THR A 448 -12.72 20.02 35.04
CA THR A 448 -13.36 19.75 33.74
C THR A 448 -14.52 20.69 33.40
N SER A 449 -15.00 21.51 34.36
CA SER A 449 -16.00 22.55 34.13
C SER A 449 -15.39 23.94 33.84
N GLY A 450 -14.05 24.06 33.95
CA GLY A 450 -13.34 25.31 33.80
C GLY A 450 -13.27 26.13 35.10
N ARG A 451 -13.71 25.60 36.24
CA ARG A 451 -13.60 26.26 37.53
C ARG A 451 -12.15 26.23 38.00
N ILE A 452 -11.62 27.42 38.36
CA ILE A 452 -10.30 27.54 38.92
C ILE A 452 -10.26 26.91 40.32
N LEU A 453 -9.33 25.93 40.48
CA LEU A 453 -9.07 25.27 41.75
C LEU A 453 -7.95 25.98 42.53
N GLN A 454 -6.91 26.42 41.81
CA GLN A 454 -5.73 27.11 42.35
C GLN A 454 -5.09 28.01 41.28
N THR A 455 -4.43 29.09 41.71
CA THR A 455 -3.64 29.99 40.86
C THR A 455 -2.16 29.96 41.26
N TYR A 456 -1.30 30.13 40.27
CA TYR A 456 0.15 30.06 40.41
C TYR A 456 0.81 31.27 39.76
N PRO A 457 1.39 32.21 40.57
CA PRO A 457 2.05 33.43 40.06
C PRO A 457 3.48 33.13 39.65
N TYR A 458 3.68 32.26 38.66
CA TYR A 458 5.01 31.86 38.21
C TYR A 458 5.16 32.08 36.69
N ALA A 459 6.40 32.23 36.23
CA ALA A 459 6.69 32.46 34.81
C ALA A 459 6.37 31.23 33.94
N SER A 460 6.49 30.04 34.53
CA SER A 460 6.00 28.81 33.85
C SER A 460 5.48 27.80 34.87
N VAL A 461 4.42 27.08 34.50
CA VAL A 461 3.89 25.91 35.21
C VAL A 461 3.57 24.85 34.18
N GLY A 462 4.17 23.67 34.34
CA GLY A 462 3.99 22.52 33.45
C GLY A 462 2.73 21.71 33.77
N PRO A 463 2.48 20.64 33.00
CA PRO A 463 1.35 19.74 33.22
C PRO A 463 1.45 19.06 34.59
N LEU A 464 0.28 18.69 35.14
CA LEU A 464 0.18 17.90 36.35
C LEU A 464 0.73 16.49 36.12
N GLY A 465 1.56 16.00 37.05
CA GLY A 465 2.04 14.62 37.05
C GLY A 465 2.08 14.12 38.50
N ASP A 466 1.32 13.07 38.82
CA ASP A 466 1.24 12.46 40.15
C ASP A 466 1.03 13.44 41.31
N GLY A 467 0.27 14.52 41.07
CA GLY A 467 -0.04 15.56 42.08
C GLY A 467 1.03 16.64 42.22
N LEU A 468 2.04 16.65 41.36
CA LEU A 468 3.09 17.67 41.31
C LEU A 468 3.12 18.36 39.95
N LEU A 469 3.59 19.63 39.96
CA LEU A 469 3.67 20.51 38.79
C LEU A 469 5.09 21.06 38.70
N ALA A 470 5.75 20.85 37.60
CA ALA A 470 7.03 21.51 37.35
C ALA A 470 6.81 23.04 37.18
N PHE A 471 7.65 23.89 37.80
CA PHE A 471 7.50 25.34 37.70
C PHE A 471 8.85 26.05 37.61
N ALA A 472 8.84 27.27 37.07
CA ALA A 472 9.97 28.18 37.10
C ALA A 472 9.53 29.55 37.55
N ARG A 473 10.37 30.25 38.37
CA ARG A 473 10.07 31.61 38.86
C ARG A 473 10.29 32.68 37.80
N THR A 474 11.23 32.46 36.88
CA THR A 474 11.52 33.31 35.71
C THR A 474 11.49 32.54 34.44
N ALA A 475 11.29 33.19 33.28
CA ALA A 475 11.12 32.47 31.97
C ALA A 475 12.25 31.51 31.65
N ASP A 476 13.50 31.91 31.87
CA ASP A 476 14.70 31.11 31.60
C ASP A 476 15.35 30.52 32.88
N GLY A 477 14.61 30.58 34.00
CA GLY A 477 15.13 30.14 35.29
C GLY A 477 15.09 28.62 35.49
N PRO A 478 15.79 28.15 36.53
CA PRO A 478 15.74 26.73 36.88
C PRO A 478 14.32 26.34 37.29
N LYS A 479 14.02 25.03 37.09
CA LYS A 479 12.75 24.41 37.40
C LYS A 479 12.81 23.65 38.72
N GLY A 480 11.72 23.69 39.46
CA GLY A 480 11.44 22.89 40.64
C GLY A 480 10.05 22.28 40.54
N TYR A 481 9.51 21.84 41.67
CA TYR A 481 8.17 21.27 41.71
C TYR A 481 7.36 21.88 42.86
N LEU A 482 6.09 22.12 42.60
CA LEU A 482 5.09 22.51 43.57
C LEU A 482 3.95 21.48 43.60
N ASP A 483 3.25 21.37 44.71
CA ASP A 483 2.02 20.61 44.81
C ASP A 483 0.82 21.38 44.26
N GLU A 484 -0.32 20.74 44.17
CA GLU A 484 -1.57 21.34 43.65
C GLU A 484 -2.01 22.57 44.46
N SER A 485 -1.63 22.68 45.73
CA SER A 485 -1.95 23.86 46.60
C SER A 485 -1.02 25.08 46.31
N GLY A 486 0.00 24.90 45.49
CA GLY A 486 1.01 25.91 45.18
C GLY A 486 2.18 25.97 46.16
N ARG A 487 2.27 25.01 47.09
CA ARG A 487 3.41 24.90 47.98
C ARG A 487 4.60 24.31 47.26
N VAL A 488 5.73 24.94 47.34
CA VAL A 488 6.98 24.42 46.76
C VAL A 488 7.39 23.16 47.53
N VAL A 489 7.49 22.06 46.80
CA VAL A 489 7.96 20.74 47.30
C VAL A 489 9.44 20.56 47.01
N ILE A 490 9.87 20.94 45.82
CA ILE A 490 11.26 20.88 45.39
C ILE A 490 11.64 22.23 44.83
N GLU A 491 12.64 22.88 45.48
CA GLU A 491 13.12 24.19 45.04
C GLU A 491 13.69 24.15 43.62
N PRO A 492 13.50 25.24 42.85
CA PRO A 492 14.04 25.33 41.51
C PRO A 492 15.56 25.18 41.42
N GLN A 493 16.02 24.13 40.79
CA GLN A 493 17.45 23.82 40.64
C GLN A 493 17.78 23.06 39.33
N TYR A 494 16.79 22.63 38.57
CA TYR A 494 16.99 21.83 37.37
C TYR A 494 16.83 22.67 36.10
N SER A 495 17.64 22.42 35.09
CA SER A 495 17.43 23.00 33.75
C SER A 495 16.23 22.37 33.02
N VAL A 496 15.98 21.10 33.27
CA VAL A 496 14.80 20.37 32.79
C VAL A 496 14.14 19.65 33.95
N ALA A 497 12.82 19.69 34.03
CA ALA A 497 12.01 18.97 35.00
C ALA A 497 10.77 18.44 34.26
N LEU A 498 10.69 17.12 34.07
CA LEU A 498 9.55 16.46 33.42
C LEU A 498 8.45 16.16 34.43
N PRO A 499 7.19 15.98 34.00
CA PRO A 499 6.11 15.56 34.89
C PRO A 499 6.44 14.25 35.62
N PHE A 500 5.94 14.10 36.86
CA PHE A 500 6.03 12.86 37.61
C PHE A 500 5.13 11.79 36.96
N GLU A 501 5.69 10.58 36.78
CA GLU A 501 5.02 9.36 36.30
C GLU A 501 5.42 8.21 37.25
N ASP A 502 4.44 7.51 37.84
CA ASP A 502 4.66 6.40 38.80
C ASP A 502 5.58 6.77 39.97
N GLY A 503 5.41 8.01 40.50
CA GLY A 503 6.15 8.49 41.63
C GLY A 503 7.58 8.99 41.34
N ARG A 504 7.97 9.07 40.08
CA ARG A 504 9.33 9.44 39.65
C ARG A 504 9.30 10.55 38.60
N ALA A 505 10.36 11.37 38.54
CA ALA A 505 10.51 12.38 37.48
C ALA A 505 11.94 12.41 36.97
N ILE A 506 12.08 12.58 35.65
CA ILE A 506 13.35 12.83 34.99
C ILE A 506 13.69 14.31 35.15
N VAL A 507 14.90 14.58 35.59
CA VAL A 507 15.43 15.95 35.74
C VAL A 507 16.80 16.06 35.08
N ASN A 508 17.14 17.25 34.59
CA ASN A 508 18.49 17.56 34.14
C ASN A 508 19.11 18.58 35.10
N ALA A 509 20.22 18.20 35.74
CA ALA A 509 20.92 19.04 36.71
C ALA A 509 22.02 19.91 36.08
N SER A 510 22.24 19.80 34.76
CA SER A 510 23.24 20.62 34.07
C SER A 510 22.89 22.12 34.15
N ALA A 511 23.87 22.95 34.44
CA ALA A 511 23.71 24.38 34.50
C ALA A 511 23.70 25.03 33.10
N ASP A 512 24.21 24.31 32.10
CA ASP A 512 24.29 24.78 30.72
C ASP A 512 23.77 23.67 29.75
N PHE A 513 23.44 24.03 28.51
CA PHE A 513 22.93 23.13 27.51
C PHE A 513 24.01 22.41 26.69
N THR A 514 25.30 22.60 27.06
CA THR A 514 26.44 22.01 26.35
C THR A 514 26.73 20.58 26.82
N GLN A 515 26.31 20.24 28.04
CA GLN A 515 26.39 18.89 28.60
C GLN A 515 25.07 18.53 29.28
N ASN A 516 24.65 17.29 29.13
CA ASN A 516 23.47 16.76 29.78
C ASN A 516 23.86 16.02 31.07
N GLN A 517 23.08 16.25 32.13
CA GLN A 517 23.18 15.57 33.40
C GLN A 517 21.81 15.11 33.85
N TYR A 518 21.26 14.11 33.12
CA TYR A 518 19.95 13.57 33.44
C TYR A 518 20.06 12.62 34.61
N GLY A 519 19.09 12.70 35.52
CA GLY A 519 18.88 11.82 36.64
C GLY A 519 17.42 11.59 36.90
N LEU A 520 17.09 10.64 37.76
CA LEU A 520 15.75 10.28 38.18
C LEU A 520 15.58 10.63 39.66
N ILE A 521 14.51 11.34 40.01
CA ILE A 521 14.19 11.73 41.38
C ILE A 521 12.85 11.15 41.82
N ASP A 522 12.69 10.97 43.13
CA ASP A 522 11.41 10.72 43.78
C ASP A 522 10.65 12.04 44.09
N LYS A 523 9.45 11.94 44.63
CA LYS A 523 8.61 13.11 44.97
C LYS A 523 9.19 14.00 46.07
N THR A 524 10.20 13.55 46.80
CA THR A 524 10.92 14.38 47.79
C THR A 524 12.08 15.16 47.21
N GLY A 525 12.46 14.83 45.94
CA GLY A 525 13.61 15.38 45.25
C GLY A 525 14.90 14.60 45.50
N ALA A 526 14.83 13.45 46.23
CA ALA A 526 15.96 12.56 46.36
C ALA A 526 16.25 11.81 45.07
N TYR A 527 17.51 11.73 44.69
CA TYR A 527 17.94 10.98 43.50
C TYR A 527 17.80 9.48 43.73
N LEU A 528 16.96 8.84 42.87
CA LEU A 528 16.94 7.40 42.68
C LEU A 528 18.08 6.97 41.75
N ILE A 529 18.32 7.79 40.72
CA ILE A 529 19.45 7.63 39.79
C ILE A 529 20.17 8.96 39.71
N PRO A 530 21.52 8.97 40.01
CA PRO A 530 22.31 10.19 39.99
C PRO A 530 22.27 10.93 38.64
N PRO A 531 22.42 12.29 38.60
CA PRO A 531 22.38 13.06 37.37
C PRO A 531 23.73 13.00 36.61
N GLU A 532 24.01 11.84 36.02
CA GLU A 532 25.29 11.54 35.34
C GLU A 532 25.12 11.18 33.88
N TYR A 533 23.87 11.09 33.39
CA TYR A 533 23.59 10.52 32.10
C TYR A 533 23.30 11.59 31.04
N ASN A 534 23.76 11.31 29.82
CA ASN A 534 23.48 12.15 28.66
C ASN A 534 22.00 12.10 28.25
N ASP A 535 21.31 10.99 28.57
CA ASP A 535 19.94 10.74 28.25
C ASP A 535 19.32 9.76 29.23
N LEU A 536 18.01 9.87 29.50
CA LEU A 536 17.29 8.99 30.38
C LEU A 536 15.83 8.90 29.94
N GLU A 537 15.31 7.67 29.84
CA GLU A 537 13.93 7.41 29.44
C GLU A 537 13.24 6.44 30.38
N LEU A 538 11.99 6.75 30.77
CA LEU A 538 11.11 5.80 31.47
C LEU A 538 10.55 4.79 30.47
N LEU A 539 10.88 3.51 30.66
CA LEU A 539 10.48 2.44 29.75
C LEU A 539 9.17 1.74 30.16
N GLY A 540 8.58 2.15 31.29
CA GLY A 540 7.44 1.45 31.86
C GLY A 540 7.87 0.19 32.62
N GLU A 541 6.91 -0.45 33.32
CA GLU A 541 7.10 -1.66 34.12
C GLU A 541 8.29 -1.61 35.10
N GLY A 542 8.60 -0.41 35.64
CA GLY A 542 9.68 -0.15 36.61
C GLY A 542 11.08 -0.21 35.98
N ARG A 543 11.21 0.03 34.68
CA ARG A 543 12.50 0.03 33.96
C ARG A 543 12.79 1.39 33.36
N VAL A 544 14.09 1.70 33.26
CA VAL A 544 14.62 2.92 32.66
C VAL A 544 15.77 2.61 31.71
N ALA A 545 15.90 3.39 30.64
CA ALA A 545 17.07 3.45 29.79
C ALA A 545 17.99 4.56 30.31
N LEU A 546 19.26 4.24 30.51
CA LEU A 546 20.32 5.16 30.88
C LEU A 546 21.25 5.34 29.70
N GLY A 547 21.35 6.56 29.17
CA GLY A 547 22.17 6.88 27.99
C GLY A 547 23.50 7.51 28.36
N LYS A 548 24.59 6.92 27.86
CA LYS A 548 25.92 7.56 27.89
C LYS A 548 26.24 8.13 26.54
N ALA A 549 26.73 9.36 26.48
CA ALA A 549 27.10 9.99 25.21
C ALA A 549 28.09 9.11 24.43
N ILE A 550 27.84 8.90 23.13
CA ILE A 550 28.76 8.20 22.21
C ILE A 550 30.09 8.95 22.15
N ASP A 551 30.03 10.29 22.15
CA ASP A 551 31.19 11.17 22.24
C ASP A 551 30.92 12.21 23.35
N PRO A 552 31.63 12.17 24.47
CA PRO A 552 31.42 13.12 25.56
C PRO A 552 31.63 14.59 25.18
N ASN A 553 32.42 14.85 24.14
CA ASN A 553 32.66 16.22 23.64
C ASN A 553 31.56 16.67 22.68
N ARG A 554 30.74 15.76 22.17
CA ARG A 554 29.65 15.99 21.23
C ARG A 554 28.40 15.21 21.64
N PRO A 555 27.79 15.54 22.82
CA PRO A 555 26.69 14.77 23.39
C PRO A 555 25.45 14.71 22.47
N TYR A 556 25.32 15.64 21.54
CA TYR A 556 24.26 15.67 20.54
C TYR A 556 24.37 14.54 19.47
N LEU A 557 25.46 13.80 19.43
CA LEU A 557 25.60 12.60 18.55
C LEU A 557 24.76 11.41 19.02
N GLY A 558 24.10 11.53 20.19
CA GLY A 558 23.29 10.48 20.76
C GLY A 558 23.99 9.67 21.85
N SER A 559 23.31 8.64 22.30
CA SER A 559 23.72 7.81 23.44
C SER A 559 23.77 6.34 23.09
N THR A 560 24.60 5.62 23.86
CA THR A 560 24.51 4.17 23.99
C THR A 560 23.80 3.88 25.31
N TYR A 561 22.80 3.01 25.28
CA TYR A 561 21.92 2.77 26.42
C TYR A 561 22.22 1.49 27.17
N ALA A 562 22.07 1.57 28.49
CA ALA A 562 21.90 0.44 29.39
C ALA A 562 20.49 0.42 29.96
N ILE A 563 20.01 -0.75 30.38
CA ILE A 563 18.78 -0.90 31.12
C ILE A 563 19.08 -0.90 32.60
N ALA A 564 18.29 -0.18 33.38
CA ALA A 564 18.33 -0.18 34.81
C ALA A 564 16.95 -0.39 35.43
N ASP A 565 16.92 -0.77 36.67
CA ASP A 565 15.74 -0.70 37.52
C ASP A 565 15.50 0.77 37.88
N ALA A 566 14.26 1.21 37.89
CA ALA A 566 13.92 2.57 38.26
C ALA A 566 14.27 2.93 39.71
N ASP A 567 14.56 1.93 40.56
CA ASP A 567 15.01 2.11 41.96
C ASP A 567 16.53 2.00 42.11
N GLY A 568 17.31 1.93 40.97
CA GLY A 568 18.72 2.18 40.97
C GLY A 568 19.68 1.17 40.30
N PRO A 569 19.55 -0.16 40.46
CA PRO A 569 20.56 -1.07 39.88
C PRO A 569 20.59 -1.12 38.37
N ILE A 570 21.76 -0.98 37.78
CA ILE A 570 21.97 -1.19 36.32
C ILE A 570 21.94 -2.69 36.05
N LEU A 571 21.13 -3.12 35.06
CA LEU A 571 20.89 -4.51 34.73
C LEU A 571 21.70 -5.02 33.54
N THR A 572 22.13 -4.11 32.65
CA THR A 572 22.90 -4.44 31.44
C THR A 572 24.09 -3.51 31.28
N ASP A 573 25.06 -3.90 30.47
CA ASP A 573 26.07 -2.98 29.98
C ASP A 573 25.45 -1.95 29.01
N PHE A 574 26.20 -0.89 28.67
CA PHE A 574 25.80 0.12 27.65
C PHE A 574 26.02 -0.45 26.25
N LEU A 575 25.04 -1.18 25.74
CA LEU A 575 25.14 -1.96 24.51
C LEU A 575 24.14 -1.52 23.42
N TYR A 576 23.07 -0.84 23.81
CA TYR A 576 21.94 -0.60 22.91
C TYR A 576 22.00 0.78 22.29
N GLU A 577 21.68 0.85 21.00
CA GLU A 577 21.52 2.12 20.26
C GLU A 577 20.06 2.62 20.32
N ASN A 578 19.12 1.70 20.55
CA ASN A 578 17.70 2.01 20.68
C ASN A 578 17.04 1.06 21.68
N VAL A 579 16.14 1.59 22.49
CA VAL A 579 15.39 0.83 23.50
C VAL A 579 13.93 1.27 23.44
N GLY A 580 13.01 0.34 23.25
CA GLY A 580 11.57 0.60 23.30
C GLY A 580 11.00 0.42 24.71
N ARG A 581 9.77 0.92 24.91
CA ARG A 581 9.04 0.72 26.17
C ARG A 581 8.69 -0.75 26.39
N TYR A 582 8.68 -1.19 27.63
CA TYR A 582 8.25 -2.53 28.04
C TYR A 582 6.75 -2.70 27.81
N LYS A 583 6.40 -3.81 27.22
CA LYS A 583 5.01 -4.27 27.04
C LYS A 583 4.99 -5.79 27.15
N GLU A 584 4.05 -6.33 27.92
CA GLU A 584 3.94 -7.78 28.19
C GLU A 584 5.26 -8.40 28.73
N GLY A 585 6.01 -7.63 29.54
CA GLY A 585 7.26 -8.05 30.16
C GLY A 585 8.50 -8.05 29.27
N VAL A 586 8.42 -7.53 28.06
CA VAL A 586 9.55 -7.44 27.10
C VAL A 586 9.66 -6.04 26.49
N ALA A 587 10.88 -5.66 26.12
CA ALA A 587 11.19 -4.44 25.39
C ALA A 587 11.99 -4.75 24.13
N SER A 588 11.71 -4.06 23.03
CA SER A 588 12.52 -4.11 21.81
C SER A 588 13.80 -3.31 22.01
N VAL A 589 14.94 -3.89 21.64
CA VAL A 589 16.24 -3.20 21.64
C VAL A 589 16.98 -3.44 20.33
N SER A 590 17.85 -2.50 19.96
CA SER A 590 18.80 -2.67 18.86
C SER A 590 20.24 -2.47 19.37
N ASP A 591 21.15 -3.35 18.98
CA ASP A 591 22.59 -3.27 19.27
C ASP A 591 23.40 -2.75 18.07
N GLY A 592 22.72 -2.16 17.07
CA GLY A 592 23.29 -1.68 15.81
C GLY A 592 23.55 -2.79 14.77
N ARG A 593 23.43 -4.06 15.15
CA ARG A 593 23.56 -5.23 14.24
C ARG A 593 22.26 -5.98 14.08
N SER A 594 21.50 -6.07 15.16
CA SER A 594 20.25 -6.81 15.24
C SER A 594 19.27 -6.10 16.17
N THR A 595 18.00 -6.27 15.87
CA THR A 595 16.89 -5.84 16.72
C THR A 595 16.21 -7.08 17.28
N PHE A 596 16.00 -7.10 18.60
CA PHE A 596 15.46 -8.24 19.34
C PHE A 596 14.75 -7.80 20.62
N PHE A 597 14.11 -8.73 21.32
CA PHE A 597 13.48 -8.46 22.62
C PHE A 597 14.39 -8.85 23.78
N ILE A 598 14.33 -8.05 24.85
CA ILE A 598 14.88 -8.35 26.15
C ILE A 598 13.76 -8.43 27.19
N ASP A 599 13.96 -9.26 28.21
CA ASP A 599 13.07 -9.38 29.37
C ASP A 599 13.34 -8.26 30.40
N ARG A 600 12.56 -8.24 31.48
CA ARG A 600 12.76 -7.28 32.59
C ARG A 600 14.12 -7.35 33.30
N ARG A 601 14.90 -8.40 33.11
CA ARG A 601 16.27 -8.56 33.63
C ARG A 601 17.34 -8.10 32.65
N GLY A 602 16.90 -7.57 31.48
CA GLY A 602 17.79 -7.21 30.38
C GLY A 602 18.35 -8.42 29.62
N GLN A 603 17.80 -9.62 29.83
CA GLN A 603 18.24 -10.82 29.13
C GLN A 603 17.50 -10.98 27.81
N ARG A 604 18.22 -11.38 26.77
CA ARG A 604 17.66 -11.64 25.46
C ARG A 604 16.59 -12.74 25.49
N VAL A 605 15.44 -12.49 24.92
CA VAL A 605 14.34 -13.43 24.82
C VAL A 605 14.51 -14.29 23.57
N SER A 606 15.01 -15.53 23.74
CA SER A 606 15.45 -16.39 22.63
C SER A 606 14.32 -17.01 21.80
N ASN A 607 13.10 -17.05 22.34
CA ASN A 607 11.92 -17.58 21.63
C ASN A 607 11.16 -16.52 20.82
N LEU A 608 11.60 -15.28 20.82
CA LEU A 608 11.03 -14.21 19.99
C LEU A 608 11.97 -13.87 18.81
N PRO A 609 11.48 -13.22 17.76
CA PRO A 609 12.27 -12.89 16.58
C PRO A 609 13.54 -12.09 16.89
N ILE A 610 14.59 -12.42 16.14
CA ILE A 610 15.83 -11.65 16.06
C ILE A 610 15.98 -11.22 14.61
N VAL A 611 15.95 -9.92 14.37
CA VAL A 611 15.94 -9.36 13.02
C VAL A 611 17.25 -8.61 12.77
N PRO A 612 18.05 -9.01 11.77
CA PRO A 612 19.26 -8.27 11.40
C PRO A 612 18.94 -6.84 10.97
N GLY A 613 19.71 -5.87 11.49
CA GLY A 613 19.51 -4.45 11.24
C GLY A 613 19.06 -3.68 12.47
N SER A 614 18.95 -2.36 12.35
CA SER A 614 18.58 -1.44 13.43
C SER A 614 17.13 -0.94 13.25
N GLY A 615 16.37 -0.98 14.35
CA GLY A 615 14.97 -0.54 14.32
C GLY A 615 14.19 -0.93 15.56
N THR A 616 12.91 -1.27 15.37
CA THR A 616 12.00 -1.65 16.47
C THR A 616 11.21 -2.90 16.15
N LEU A 617 10.92 -3.69 17.18
CA LEU A 617 9.99 -4.81 17.14
C LEU A 617 8.78 -4.48 18.01
N THR A 618 7.58 -4.74 17.51
CA THR A 618 6.33 -4.49 18.24
C THR A 618 5.51 -5.77 18.31
N LEU A 619 5.10 -6.17 19.51
CA LEU A 619 4.16 -7.28 19.70
C LEU A 619 2.76 -6.86 19.23
N MET A 620 2.20 -7.61 18.28
CA MET A 620 0.89 -7.37 17.69
C MET A 620 0.04 -8.65 17.74
N GLY A 621 -0.40 -9.01 18.95
CA GLY A 621 -1.13 -10.26 19.17
C GLY A 621 -0.25 -11.49 18.87
N GLU A 622 -0.60 -12.26 17.87
CA GLU A 622 0.15 -13.45 17.43
C GLU A 622 1.37 -13.15 16.54
N LEU A 623 1.44 -11.94 15.99
CA LEU A 623 2.56 -11.50 15.15
C LEU A 623 3.48 -10.52 15.88
N VAL A 624 4.69 -10.41 15.36
CA VAL A 624 5.66 -9.38 15.67
C VAL A 624 5.88 -8.55 14.41
N LYS A 625 5.54 -7.27 14.48
CA LYS A 625 5.89 -6.27 13.46
C LYS A 625 7.33 -5.85 13.68
N ALA A 626 8.14 -6.00 12.67
CA ALA A 626 9.52 -5.49 12.64
C ALA A 626 9.57 -4.29 11.69
N ASP A 627 9.91 -3.13 12.23
CA ASP A 627 10.28 -1.95 11.46
C ASP A 627 11.80 -1.80 11.61
N VAL A 628 12.52 -2.45 10.72
CA VAL A 628 13.97 -2.57 10.77
C VAL A 628 14.56 -2.09 9.46
N ASP A 629 15.54 -1.20 9.57
CA ASP A 629 16.19 -0.57 8.42
C ASP A 629 15.17 0.05 7.42
N GLN A 630 14.14 0.73 7.97
CA GLN A 630 13.08 1.37 7.21
C GLN A 630 12.25 0.42 6.31
N ARG A 631 12.20 -0.86 6.68
CA ARG A 631 11.36 -1.87 6.01
C ARG A 631 10.51 -2.60 7.03
N VAL A 632 9.21 -2.66 6.73
CA VAL A 632 8.27 -3.42 7.54
C VAL A 632 8.29 -4.88 7.11
N SER A 633 8.35 -5.76 8.09
CA SER A 633 8.16 -7.20 7.94
C SER A 633 7.41 -7.75 9.15
N TYR A 634 6.80 -8.92 8.98
CA TYR A 634 6.05 -9.58 10.04
C TYR A 634 6.61 -10.97 10.29
N TYR A 635 6.68 -11.31 11.55
CA TYR A 635 7.15 -12.61 12.04
C TYR A 635 6.09 -13.22 12.95
N ASP A 636 6.02 -14.55 13.02
CA ASP A 636 5.31 -15.21 14.11
C ASP A 636 6.15 -15.10 15.41
N ARG A 637 5.55 -15.49 16.54
CA ARG A 637 6.25 -15.43 17.84
C ARG A 637 7.41 -16.42 17.98
N ASN A 638 7.59 -17.36 17.03
CA ASN A 638 8.72 -18.28 16.98
C ASN A 638 9.87 -17.79 16.08
N GLY A 639 9.76 -16.59 15.55
CA GLY A 639 10.78 -15.99 14.70
C GLY A 639 10.72 -16.39 13.22
N LYS A 640 9.69 -17.13 12.79
CA LYS A 640 9.46 -17.40 11.36
C LYS A 640 8.87 -16.18 10.69
N ARG A 641 9.52 -15.72 9.63
CA ARG A 641 9.01 -14.60 8.83
C ARG A 641 7.72 -15.01 8.10
N VAL A 642 6.65 -14.26 8.35
CA VAL A 642 5.30 -14.45 7.78
C VAL A 642 5.14 -13.60 6.52
N TRP A 643 5.66 -12.37 6.54
CA TRP A 643 5.55 -11.46 5.41
C TRP A 643 6.71 -10.46 5.37
N GLN A 644 7.06 -10.02 4.17
CA GLN A 644 7.94 -8.87 3.92
C GLN A 644 7.56 -8.17 2.62
N GLN A 645 7.90 -6.89 2.49
CA GLN A 645 7.75 -6.15 1.24
C GLN A 645 8.59 -6.80 0.12
N ASN A 646 8.06 -6.80 -1.11
CA ASN A 646 8.76 -7.34 -2.26
C ASN A 646 9.99 -6.50 -2.63
N THR A 647 11.05 -7.19 -3.04
CA THR A 647 12.31 -6.58 -3.52
C THR A 647 12.43 -6.61 -5.05
N ILE A 648 11.46 -7.21 -5.74
CA ILE A 648 11.38 -7.24 -7.19
C ILE A 648 10.08 -6.55 -7.61
N ILE A 649 10.19 -5.53 -8.46
CA ILE A 649 9.06 -4.82 -9.04
C ILE A 649 8.93 -5.30 -10.48
N PRO A 650 7.92 -6.08 -10.82
CA PRO A 650 7.68 -6.48 -12.20
C PRO A 650 7.22 -5.28 -13.02
N LEU A 651 7.81 -5.12 -14.19
CA LEU A 651 7.34 -4.23 -15.26
C LEU A 651 6.81 -5.11 -16.40
N ARG A 652 6.63 -4.54 -17.60
CA ARG A 652 6.37 -5.37 -18.78
C ARG A 652 7.61 -6.23 -19.09
N GLU A 653 7.45 -7.55 -19.21
CA GLU A 653 8.57 -8.45 -19.55
C GLU A 653 9.29 -8.02 -20.84
N PRO A 654 10.61 -8.18 -20.88
CA PRO A 654 11.46 -8.88 -19.89
C PRO A 654 11.93 -7.99 -18.74
N TYR A 655 11.38 -6.79 -18.59
CA TYR A 655 11.86 -5.75 -17.68
C TYR A 655 11.35 -5.94 -16.26
N ARG A 656 12.23 -5.74 -15.30
CA ARG A 656 11.92 -5.66 -13.87
C ARG A 656 12.94 -4.82 -13.14
N ILE A 657 12.56 -4.27 -12.00
CA ILE A 657 13.46 -3.54 -11.11
C ILE A 657 13.74 -4.43 -9.90
N VAL A 658 15.00 -4.52 -9.51
CA VAL A 658 15.46 -5.25 -8.33
C VAL A 658 15.95 -4.24 -7.31
N GLU A 659 15.39 -4.30 -6.10
CA GLU A 659 15.85 -3.50 -4.97
C GLU A 659 17.14 -4.07 -4.39
N HIS A 660 18.12 -3.23 -4.16
CA HIS A 660 19.33 -3.54 -3.43
C HIS A 660 19.45 -2.66 -2.20
N LYS A 661 19.97 -3.24 -1.11
CA LYS A 661 20.28 -2.54 0.14
C LYS A 661 21.77 -2.25 0.22
N TYR A 662 22.12 -1.02 0.54
CA TYR A 662 23.47 -0.58 0.83
C TYR A 662 23.51 0.09 2.21
N ALA A 663 24.14 -0.55 3.17
CA ALA A 663 24.27 -0.09 4.55
C ALA A 663 25.71 -0.31 5.02
N PRO A 664 26.66 0.51 4.54
CA PRO A 664 28.08 0.34 4.89
C PRO A 664 28.39 0.76 6.33
N ASN A 665 27.56 1.63 6.92
CA ASN A 665 27.74 2.23 8.25
C ASN A 665 26.35 2.38 8.89
N LYS A 666 26.28 2.39 10.22
CA LYS A 666 25.04 2.53 10.99
C LYS A 666 24.25 3.80 10.68
N ASN A 667 24.93 4.86 10.27
CA ASN A 667 24.32 6.15 9.93
C ASN A 667 24.08 6.32 8.43
N TYR A 668 24.26 5.27 7.62
CA TYR A 668 24.12 5.36 6.17
C TYR A 668 23.35 4.16 5.61
N LEU A 669 22.12 4.39 5.16
CA LEU A 669 21.24 3.36 4.62
C LEU A 669 20.67 3.83 3.28
N VAL A 670 20.88 3.05 2.23
CA VAL A 670 20.33 3.33 0.90
C VAL A 670 19.70 2.07 0.32
N TYR A 671 18.45 2.18 -0.10
CA TYR A 671 17.81 1.26 -1.02
C TYR A 671 17.88 1.85 -2.42
N TYR A 672 18.43 1.10 -3.37
CA TYR A 672 18.62 1.57 -4.73
C TYR A 672 18.15 0.55 -5.77
N PRO A 673 17.68 1.02 -6.96
CA PRO A 673 17.17 0.16 -8.01
C PRO A 673 18.26 -0.39 -8.92
N GLU A 674 18.07 -1.62 -9.41
CA GLU A 674 18.77 -2.18 -10.55
C GLU A 674 17.73 -2.61 -11.60
N ILE A 675 17.87 -2.10 -12.84
CA ILE A 675 16.98 -2.47 -13.95
C ILE A 675 17.53 -3.74 -14.62
N LYS A 676 16.68 -4.75 -14.75
CA LYS A 676 16.92 -5.99 -15.49
C LYS A 676 16.10 -6.01 -16.78
N GLY A 677 16.56 -6.76 -17.78
CA GLY A 677 15.82 -6.98 -19.03
C GLY A 677 16.30 -6.15 -20.21
N ILE A 678 17.04 -5.05 -20.01
CA ILE A 678 17.65 -4.29 -21.12
C ILE A 678 18.62 -5.23 -21.86
N ALA A 679 18.36 -5.44 -23.17
CA ALA A 679 19.09 -6.40 -23.98
C ALA A 679 20.56 -6.00 -24.18
N ASN A 680 20.82 -4.73 -24.48
CA ASN A 680 22.17 -4.21 -24.62
C ASN A 680 22.89 -4.19 -23.27
N ARG A 681 23.89 -5.04 -23.11
CA ARG A 681 24.65 -5.19 -21.86
C ARG A 681 25.34 -3.88 -21.43
N ALA A 682 26.00 -3.18 -22.37
CA ALA A 682 26.71 -1.95 -22.04
C ALA A 682 25.76 -0.84 -21.61
N ALA A 683 24.61 -0.69 -22.26
CA ALA A 683 23.58 0.26 -21.89
C ALA A 683 22.98 -0.09 -20.50
N ARG A 684 22.72 -1.37 -20.23
CA ARG A 684 22.23 -1.84 -18.93
C ARG A 684 23.23 -1.55 -17.80
N GLU A 685 24.52 -1.81 -18.02
CA GLU A 685 25.57 -1.51 -17.03
C GLU A 685 25.68 0.01 -16.82
N ALA A 686 25.62 0.82 -17.87
CA ALA A 686 25.70 2.28 -17.79
C ALA A 686 24.54 2.87 -16.99
N VAL A 687 23.29 2.48 -17.29
CA VAL A 687 22.11 2.99 -16.55
C VAL A 687 22.14 2.57 -15.08
N ASN A 688 22.51 1.31 -14.78
CA ASN A 688 22.55 0.83 -13.40
C ASN A 688 23.68 1.48 -12.60
N ASN A 689 24.83 1.76 -13.20
CA ASN A 689 25.89 2.52 -12.55
C ASN A 689 25.45 3.97 -12.28
N ARG A 690 24.74 4.59 -13.22
CA ARG A 690 24.20 5.94 -13.02
C ARG A 690 23.14 5.97 -11.92
N LEU A 691 22.27 4.96 -11.83
CA LEU A 691 21.28 4.83 -10.75
C LEU A 691 21.95 4.69 -9.38
N LYS A 692 23.02 3.91 -9.26
CA LYS A 692 23.82 3.81 -8.03
C LYS A 692 24.39 5.16 -7.61
N GLU A 693 25.00 5.88 -8.56
CA GLU A 693 25.56 7.20 -8.30
C GLU A 693 24.49 8.19 -7.82
N LEU A 694 23.37 8.29 -8.55
CA LEU A 694 22.26 9.18 -8.22
C LEU A 694 21.62 8.80 -6.86
N SER A 695 21.57 7.51 -6.52
CA SER A 695 21.10 7.02 -5.22
C SER A 695 22.13 7.23 -4.09
N GLN A 696 23.26 7.91 -4.35
CA GLN A 696 24.34 8.15 -3.37
C GLN A 696 24.99 6.86 -2.83
N VAL A 697 25.04 5.80 -3.61
CA VAL A 697 25.83 4.60 -3.27
C VAL A 697 27.31 4.91 -3.50
N LYS A 698 28.02 5.25 -2.45
CA LYS A 698 29.42 5.67 -2.45
C LYS A 698 30.22 4.94 -1.37
N PRO A 699 31.52 4.72 -1.57
CA PRO A 699 32.36 4.08 -0.55
C PRO A 699 32.34 4.87 0.78
N ILE A 700 32.01 4.19 1.86
CA ILE A 700 32.06 4.71 3.23
C ILE A 700 32.73 3.66 4.09
N ASP A 701 33.70 4.10 4.90
CA ASP A 701 34.34 3.23 5.87
C ASP A 701 33.28 2.76 6.92
N PRO A 702 33.13 1.44 7.11
CA PRO A 702 32.19 0.90 8.09
C PRO A 702 32.39 1.42 9.52
N ASN A 703 33.62 1.79 9.88
CA ASN A 703 33.99 2.27 11.20
C ASN A 703 34.09 3.81 11.29
N ALA A 704 33.83 4.53 10.19
CA ALA A 704 33.87 5.99 10.21
C ALA A 704 32.79 6.54 11.15
N GLN A 705 33.15 7.46 12.00
CA GLN A 705 32.18 8.27 12.73
C GLN A 705 31.72 9.40 11.82
N LEU A 706 30.53 9.28 11.28
CA LEU A 706 29.92 10.30 10.43
C LEU A 706 29.34 11.43 11.31
N ASP A 707 29.40 12.66 10.81
CA ASP A 707 28.75 13.83 11.43
C ASP A 707 27.31 14.02 10.95
N TYR A 708 26.78 13.04 10.22
CA TYR A 708 25.43 13.05 9.67
C TYR A 708 24.89 11.61 9.55
N SER A 709 23.58 11.49 9.49
CA SER A 709 22.93 10.29 8.96
C SER A 709 22.39 10.53 7.55
N TYR A 710 22.40 9.48 6.74
CA TYR A 710 21.83 9.52 5.39
C TYR A 710 20.92 8.31 5.18
N SER A 711 19.72 8.55 4.69
CA SER A 711 18.82 7.51 4.20
C SER A 711 18.40 7.81 2.77
N GLY A 712 18.36 6.76 1.94
CA GLY A 712 17.91 6.86 0.56
C GLY A 712 16.95 5.72 0.20
N ASP A 713 15.96 6.02 -0.63
CA ASP A 713 14.99 5.05 -1.14
C ASP A 713 14.60 5.38 -2.58
N PHE A 714 13.81 4.51 -3.20
CA PHE A 714 13.29 4.73 -4.53
C PHE A 714 11.87 4.17 -4.70
N ALA A 715 11.16 4.72 -5.68
CA ALA A 715 9.88 4.21 -6.14
C ALA A 715 9.78 4.32 -7.67
N VAL A 716 8.84 3.58 -8.27
CA VAL A 716 8.43 3.84 -9.65
C VAL A 716 7.42 4.98 -9.62
N ALA A 717 7.79 6.12 -10.23
CA ALA A 717 6.94 7.29 -10.30
C ALA A 717 5.97 7.25 -11.48
N PHE A 718 6.43 6.65 -12.60
CA PHE A 718 5.62 6.49 -13.80
C PHE A 718 6.16 5.33 -14.65
N PHE A 719 5.26 4.55 -15.22
CA PHE A 719 5.59 3.51 -16.18
C PHE A 719 4.52 3.44 -17.26
N ARG A 720 4.95 3.62 -18.52
CA ARG A 720 4.07 3.50 -19.67
C ARG A 720 4.89 3.12 -20.91
N LYS A 721 4.39 2.17 -21.73
CA LYS A 721 5.09 1.63 -22.91
C LYS A 721 6.53 1.17 -22.57
N GLN A 722 7.53 1.93 -22.99
CA GLN A 722 8.95 1.61 -22.74
C GLN A 722 9.64 2.62 -21.80
N LEU A 723 8.92 3.68 -21.36
CA LEU A 723 9.44 4.63 -20.40
C LEU A 723 9.14 4.13 -18.98
N VAL A 724 10.17 4.01 -18.16
CA VAL A 724 10.06 3.96 -16.71
C VAL A 724 10.69 5.21 -16.12
N GLU A 725 10.01 5.85 -15.21
CA GLU A 725 10.54 6.97 -14.44
C GLU A 725 10.66 6.55 -12.98
N LEU A 726 11.88 6.62 -12.46
CA LEU A 726 12.18 6.31 -11.07
C LEU A 726 12.28 7.60 -10.28
N GLU A 727 11.64 7.65 -9.11
CA GLU A 727 11.86 8.65 -8.09
C GLU A 727 12.90 8.12 -7.12
N LEU A 728 14.03 8.79 -7.01
CA LEU A 728 15.07 8.53 -6.03
C LEU A 728 14.96 9.61 -4.95
N THR A 729 14.80 9.18 -3.70
CA THR A 729 14.68 10.08 -2.55
C THR A 729 15.88 9.90 -1.63
N GLY A 730 16.26 10.98 -0.95
CA GLY A 730 17.30 10.96 0.06
C GLY A 730 16.97 11.92 1.19
N TYR A 731 17.50 11.64 2.38
CA TYR A 731 17.41 12.53 3.52
C TYR A 731 18.76 12.56 4.23
N ASN A 732 19.38 13.71 4.21
CA ASN A 732 20.65 13.98 4.89
C ASN A 732 20.37 14.76 6.16
N PHE A 733 20.69 14.19 7.32
CA PHE A 733 20.53 14.83 8.62
C PHE A 733 21.89 15.07 9.28
N PRO A 734 22.44 16.29 9.21
CA PRO A 734 23.63 16.65 10.00
C PRO A 734 23.29 16.62 11.48
N PHE A 735 24.10 15.95 12.27
CA PHE A 735 23.88 15.88 13.72
C PHE A 735 24.02 17.26 14.36
N GLY A 736 23.09 17.59 15.28
CA GLY A 736 23.01 18.92 15.89
C GLY A 736 22.26 19.98 15.06
N ALA A 737 21.84 19.66 13.83
CA ALA A 737 20.98 20.54 13.05
C ALA A 737 19.52 20.45 13.51
N ALA A 738 18.77 21.54 13.33
CA ALA A 738 17.34 21.57 13.64
C ALA A 738 16.52 20.61 12.78
N HIS A 739 16.94 20.35 11.55
CA HIS A 739 16.33 19.39 10.62
C HIS A 739 17.34 18.96 9.55
N GLY A 740 17.04 17.83 8.89
CA GLY A 740 17.81 17.38 7.73
C GLY A 740 17.33 18.00 6.42
N MET A 741 18.03 17.67 5.34
CA MET A 741 17.72 18.11 3.97
C MET A 741 17.25 16.93 3.12
N PRO A 742 15.99 16.95 2.66
CA PRO A 742 15.51 15.96 1.70
C PRO A 742 16.08 16.26 0.30
N THR A 743 16.31 15.18 -0.45
CA THR A 743 16.61 15.24 -1.88
C THR A 743 15.61 14.40 -2.65
N ARG A 744 15.34 14.81 -3.89
CA ARG A 744 14.43 14.12 -4.80
C ARG A 744 14.95 14.24 -6.22
N ILE A 745 15.07 13.12 -6.91
CA ILE A 745 15.56 13.07 -8.30
C ILE A 745 14.64 12.12 -9.07
N TYR A 746 14.08 12.60 -10.17
CA TYR A 746 13.37 11.75 -11.11
C TYR A 746 14.29 11.36 -12.26
N VAL A 747 14.25 10.08 -12.64
CA VAL A 747 15.13 9.51 -13.68
C VAL A 747 14.26 8.84 -14.73
N PRO A 748 13.96 9.52 -15.84
CA PRO A 748 13.21 8.94 -16.97
C PRO A 748 14.13 8.08 -17.83
N ILE A 749 13.82 6.79 -17.94
CA ILE A 749 14.68 5.77 -18.57
C ILE A 749 13.91 5.03 -19.65
N ASP A 750 14.46 4.99 -20.84
CA ASP A 750 13.99 4.12 -21.90
C ASP A 750 14.47 2.68 -21.68
N LEU A 751 13.54 1.76 -21.51
CA LEU A 751 13.83 0.35 -21.19
C LEU A 751 14.42 -0.43 -22.35
N VAL A 752 14.26 0.03 -23.61
CA VAL A 752 14.78 -0.64 -24.80
C VAL A 752 16.24 -0.24 -25.02
N SER A 753 16.51 1.06 -25.04
CA SER A 753 17.84 1.60 -25.32
C SER A 753 18.72 1.73 -24.06
N GLY A 754 18.12 1.84 -22.86
CA GLY A 754 18.83 2.20 -21.63
C GLY A 754 19.18 3.68 -21.54
N ARG A 755 18.64 4.53 -22.42
CA ARG A 755 18.89 5.97 -22.40
C ARG A 755 18.15 6.64 -21.24
N ILE A 756 18.85 7.50 -20.51
CA ILE A 756 18.26 8.43 -19.56
C ILE A 756 17.96 9.73 -20.27
N TYR A 757 16.72 10.16 -20.26
CA TYR A 757 16.30 11.41 -20.91
C TYR A 757 16.52 12.62 -20.00
N SER A 758 16.83 13.76 -20.61
CA SER A 758 16.89 15.08 -20.01
C SER A 758 15.70 15.94 -20.47
N LEU A 759 15.43 17.03 -19.77
CA LEU A 759 14.30 17.92 -20.09
C LEU A 759 14.29 18.36 -21.57
N LYS A 760 15.47 18.71 -22.12
CA LYS A 760 15.61 19.13 -23.53
C LYS A 760 15.19 18.06 -24.54
N ASP A 761 15.29 16.77 -24.19
CA ASP A 761 14.95 15.67 -25.11
C ASP A 761 13.44 15.59 -25.42
N LEU A 762 12.61 16.31 -24.66
CA LEU A 762 11.17 16.40 -24.88
C LEU A 762 10.80 17.41 -25.99
N PHE A 763 11.73 18.31 -26.34
CA PHE A 763 11.44 19.47 -27.18
C PHE A 763 12.11 19.41 -28.54
N LYS A 764 11.52 20.09 -29.51
CA LYS A 764 12.06 20.25 -30.87
C LYS A 764 13.46 20.87 -30.80
N PRO A 765 14.43 20.39 -31.57
CA PRO A 765 15.75 21.00 -31.65
C PRO A 765 15.68 22.51 -31.98
N GLY A 766 16.35 23.34 -31.19
CA GLY A 766 16.35 24.79 -31.34
C GLY A 766 15.12 25.52 -30.80
N SER A 767 14.17 24.81 -30.18
CA SER A 767 13.05 25.47 -29.48
C SER A 767 13.53 26.24 -28.26
N ASP A 768 12.89 27.38 -27.96
CA ASP A 768 13.16 28.20 -26.78
C ASP A 768 12.30 27.73 -25.58
N TYR A 769 12.43 26.40 -25.26
CA TYR A 769 11.62 25.78 -24.19
C TYR A 769 11.89 26.42 -22.83
N VAL A 770 13.12 26.87 -22.55
CA VAL A 770 13.48 27.48 -21.27
C VAL A 770 12.66 28.74 -21.03
N ARG A 771 12.57 29.62 -22.04
CA ARG A 771 11.76 30.84 -21.93
C ARG A 771 10.27 30.53 -21.80
N VAL A 772 9.73 29.64 -22.67
CA VAL A 772 8.32 29.30 -22.64
C VAL A 772 7.91 28.69 -21.30
N LEU A 773 8.68 27.74 -20.78
CA LEU A 773 8.40 27.11 -19.49
C LEU A 773 8.57 28.10 -18.32
N SER A 774 9.58 28.98 -18.40
CA SER A 774 9.78 30.02 -17.38
C SER A 774 8.58 30.98 -17.30
N GLU A 775 8.02 31.36 -18.44
CA GLU A 775 6.83 32.22 -18.49
C GLU A 775 5.61 31.54 -17.92
N LEU A 776 5.37 30.24 -18.21
CA LEU A 776 4.26 29.47 -17.69
C LEU A 776 4.35 29.29 -16.16
N VAL A 777 5.51 28.89 -15.63
CA VAL A 777 5.73 28.77 -14.18
C VAL A 777 5.56 30.13 -13.49
N GLY A 778 6.18 31.19 -14.04
CA GLY A 778 6.06 32.56 -13.48
C GLY A 778 4.63 33.07 -13.49
N ASN A 779 3.83 32.68 -14.50
CA ASN A 779 2.40 33.02 -14.53
C ASN A 779 1.64 32.28 -13.42
N GLN A 780 1.87 30.96 -13.23
CA GLN A 780 1.25 30.18 -12.14
C GLN A 780 1.58 30.78 -10.77
N ILE A 781 2.84 31.16 -10.52
CA ILE A 781 3.25 31.81 -9.27
C ILE A 781 2.48 33.12 -9.02
N ARG A 782 2.25 33.91 -10.06
CA ARG A 782 1.56 35.21 -9.92
C ARG A 782 0.05 35.09 -9.77
N THR A 783 -0.56 34.08 -10.41
CA THR A 783 -2.03 34.03 -10.57
C THR A 783 -2.71 32.97 -9.70
N ASN A 784 -1.99 31.92 -9.28
CA ASN A 784 -2.57 30.87 -8.46
C ASN A 784 -2.22 31.07 -6.97
N PRO A 785 -3.21 31.31 -6.10
CA PRO A 785 -3.00 31.47 -4.66
C PRO A 785 -2.31 30.29 -3.97
N GLU A 786 -2.37 29.09 -4.55
CA GLU A 786 -1.67 27.91 -4.03
C GLU A 786 -0.15 28.11 -3.94
N TYR A 787 0.42 29.00 -4.78
CA TYR A 787 1.85 29.30 -4.78
C TYR A 787 2.22 30.58 -3.99
N SER A 788 1.30 31.09 -3.16
CA SER A 788 1.56 32.28 -2.34
C SER A 788 2.72 32.14 -1.34
N TYR A 789 3.18 30.90 -1.11
CA TYR A 789 4.34 30.57 -0.28
C TYR A 789 5.69 30.80 -0.99
N VAL A 790 5.72 31.01 -2.30
CA VAL A 790 6.96 31.30 -3.06
C VAL A 790 7.48 32.66 -2.60
N PHE A 791 8.78 32.73 -2.27
CA PHE A 791 9.39 33.99 -1.81
C PHE A 791 9.28 35.08 -2.87
N PRO A 792 8.93 36.29 -2.49
CA PRO A 792 8.94 37.43 -3.41
C PRO A 792 10.30 37.52 -4.14
N ASP A 793 10.25 37.69 -5.47
CA ASP A 793 11.44 37.87 -6.31
C ASP A 793 12.48 36.72 -6.32
N SER A 794 12.19 35.57 -5.72
CA SER A 794 13.11 34.42 -5.73
C SER A 794 13.13 33.68 -7.08
N TYR A 795 11.97 33.64 -7.76
CA TYR A 795 11.87 32.98 -9.05
C TYR A 795 12.47 33.84 -10.18
N LYS A 796 13.48 33.31 -10.87
CA LYS A 796 14.19 34.00 -11.98
C LYS A 796 14.02 33.25 -13.33
N GLY A 797 13.15 32.31 -13.40
CA GLY A 797 12.99 31.36 -14.52
C GLY A 797 13.52 29.98 -14.18
N ILE A 798 13.37 29.06 -15.13
CA ILE A 798 13.92 27.69 -15.00
C ILE A 798 15.32 27.62 -15.60
N SER A 799 16.12 26.65 -15.16
CA SER A 799 17.37 26.30 -15.80
C SER A 799 17.14 25.38 -17.03
N PRO A 800 18.09 25.29 -17.99
CA PRO A 800 18.01 24.33 -19.07
C PRO A 800 17.92 22.88 -18.60
N ASP A 801 18.54 22.57 -17.44
CA ASP A 801 18.53 21.24 -16.81
C ASP A 801 17.60 21.22 -15.60
N GLN A 802 16.49 22.00 -15.63
CA GLN A 802 15.52 22.05 -14.54
C GLN A 802 15.06 20.65 -14.17
N PRO A 803 15.05 20.29 -12.87
CA PRO A 803 14.48 19.04 -12.40
C PRO A 803 13.02 18.90 -12.83
N PHE A 804 12.68 17.73 -13.35
CA PHE A 804 11.36 17.46 -13.91
C PHE A 804 10.93 16.02 -13.78
N TYR A 805 9.67 15.77 -14.01
CA TYR A 805 9.09 14.46 -14.28
C TYR A 805 7.88 14.56 -15.21
N VAL A 806 7.47 13.43 -15.79
CA VAL A 806 6.32 13.38 -16.70
C VAL A 806 5.21 12.48 -16.13
N LYS A 807 3.99 12.80 -16.50
CA LYS A 807 2.83 11.93 -16.41
C LYS A 807 2.20 11.80 -17.80
N ALA A 808 1.13 11.03 -17.93
CA ALA A 808 0.50 10.78 -19.23
C ALA A 808 0.06 12.05 -19.98
N ASP A 809 -0.27 13.13 -19.27
CA ASP A 809 -0.94 14.33 -19.77
C ASP A 809 -0.18 15.63 -19.49
N ALA A 810 0.91 15.59 -18.74
CA ALA A 810 1.60 16.81 -18.32
C ALA A 810 3.09 16.59 -18.01
N LEU A 811 3.85 17.66 -18.17
CA LEU A 811 5.19 17.86 -17.63
C LEU A 811 5.07 18.51 -16.25
N TYR A 812 5.93 18.10 -15.34
CA TYR A 812 6.04 18.68 -14.00
C TYR A 812 7.47 19.18 -13.79
N LEU A 813 7.61 20.44 -13.43
CA LEU A 813 8.88 21.07 -13.05
C LEU A 813 8.89 21.27 -11.55
N TYR A 814 10.01 21.01 -10.88
CA TYR A 814 10.09 21.19 -9.44
C TYR A 814 11.41 21.84 -9.03
N PHE A 815 11.39 22.41 -7.82
CA PHE A 815 12.50 23.12 -7.20
C PHE A 815 12.87 22.48 -5.87
N ALA A 816 14.13 22.58 -5.48
CA ALA A 816 14.59 22.08 -4.20
C ALA A 816 14.04 22.92 -3.02
N PRO A 817 13.98 22.36 -1.80
CA PRO A 817 13.70 23.15 -0.62
C PRO A 817 14.67 24.34 -0.49
N TYR A 818 14.16 25.51 -0.08
CA TYR A 818 14.86 26.80 0.00
C TYR A 818 15.26 27.45 -1.32
N GLU A 819 15.09 26.80 -2.48
CA GLU A 819 15.46 27.39 -3.77
C GLU A 819 14.58 28.61 -4.11
N ILE A 820 13.26 28.44 -4.03
CA ILE A 820 12.29 29.52 -4.30
C ILE A 820 11.23 29.68 -3.19
N ALA A 821 11.24 28.83 -2.17
CA ALA A 821 10.21 28.77 -1.14
C ALA A 821 10.80 28.28 0.19
N PRO A 822 10.13 28.50 1.34
CA PRO A 822 10.61 28.01 2.63
C PRO A 822 10.64 26.48 2.68
N TYR A 823 11.44 25.92 3.59
CA TYR A 823 11.58 24.47 3.80
C TYR A 823 10.24 23.74 3.94
N ALA A 824 9.28 24.35 4.64
CA ALA A 824 7.95 23.80 4.86
C ALA A 824 7.14 23.58 3.57
N ALA A 825 7.48 24.23 2.47
CA ALA A 825 6.87 24.03 1.16
C ALA A 825 7.39 22.75 0.46
N GLY A 826 8.43 22.10 1.00
CA GLY A 826 9.03 20.91 0.43
C GLY A 826 9.64 21.18 -0.95
N PHE A 827 9.14 20.48 -1.97
CA PHE A 827 9.55 20.63 -3.37
C PHE A 827 8.46 21.36 -4.17
N PRO A 828 8.50 22.69 -4.30
CA PRO A 828 7.54 23.43 -5.13
C PRO A 828 7.45 22.84 -6.53
N THR A 829 6.26 22.43 -6.95
CA THR A 829 6.06 21.67 -8.19
C THR A 829 5.01 22.34 -9.04
N PHE A 830 5.29 22.51 -10.34
CA PHE A 830 4.45 23.20 -11.30
C PHE A 830 4.02 22.23 -12.41
N ARG A 831 2.71 21.98 -12.52
CA ARG A 831 2.13 21.16 -13.57
C ARG A 831 1.95 21.98 -14.85
N ILE A 832 2.48 21.49 -15.96
CA ILE A 832 2.33 22.09 -17.29
C ILE A 832 1.67 21.05 -18.21
N PRO A 833 0.39 21.20 -18.54
CA PRO A 833 -0.29 20.31 -19.49
C PRO A 833 0.43 20.27 -20.84
N PHE A 834 0.57 19.09 -21.43
CA PHE A 834 1.21 18.99 -22.76
C PHE A 834 0.46 19.79 -23.84
N SER A 835 -0.86 19.99 -23.70
CA SER A 835 -1.66 20.82 -24.58
C SER A 835 -1.17 22.28 -24.63
N GLU A 836 -0.63 22.83 -23.52
CA GLU A 836 -0.14 24.21 -23.46
C GLU A 836 1.22 24.39 -24.15
N ILE A 837 1.98 23.32 -24.32
CA ILE A 837 3.33 23.32 -24.88
C ILE A 837 3.47 22.46 -26.15
N SER A 838 2.35 22.04 -26.75
CA SER A 838 2.31 21.17 -27.92
C SER A 838 3.08 21.75 -29.11
N GLY A 839 3.13 23.09 -29.25
CA GLY A 839 3.88 23.77 -30.33
C GLY A 839 5.39 23.54 -30.29
N ILE A 840 5.96 23.27 -29.12
CA ILE A 840 7.42 23.07 -28.93
C ILE A 840 7.81 21.62 -28.63
N ILE A 841 6.87 20.72 -28.32
CA ILE A 841 7.15 19.29 -28.10
C ILE A 841 7.61 18.64 -29.41
N ASP A 842 8.63 17.81 -29.33
CA ASP A 842 9.04 16.91 -30.41
C ASP A 842 8.26 15.59 -30.33
N GLU A 843 7.05 15.58 -30.92
CA GLU A 843 6.20 14.38 -30.98
C GLU A 843 6.83 13.23 -31.77
N SER A 844 7.79 13.54 -32.66
CA SER A 844 8.57 12.55 -33.39
C SER A 844 9.81 12.07 -32.63
N GLY A 845 10.16 12.74 -31.53
CA GLY A 845 11.31 12.43 -30.69
C GLY A 845 11.21 11.11 -29.94
N GLU A 846 12.37 10.51 -29.63
CA GLU A 846 12.42 9.23 -28.92
C GLU A 846 11.75 9.33 -27.54
N PHE A 847 11.97 10.42 -26.81
CA PHE A 847 11.39 10.60 -25.49
C PHE A 847 9.86 10.60 -25.53
N TRP A 848 9.25 11.41 -26.38
CA TRP A 848 7.79 11.45 -26.51
C TRP A 848 7.22 10.08 -26.88
N ARG A 849 7.78 9.44 -27.91
CA ARG A 849 7.32 8.11 -28.37
C ARG A 849 7.51 7.00 -27.33
N SER A 850 8.39 7.18 -26.37
CA SER A 850 8.65 6.18 -25.32
C SER A 850 7.46 5.98 -24.38
N PHE A 851 6.52 6.96 -24.29
CA PHE A 851 5.35 6.86 -23.44
C PHE A 851 4.02 7.29 -24.10
N HIS A 852 4.03 7.87 -25.31
CA HIS A 852 2.87 8.15 -26.17
C HIS A 852 2.87 7.25 -27.40
#